data_d6fe6841a07a7aa6f91125eaf7ddb735
#
_entry.id   d6fe6841a07a7aa6f91125eaf7ddb735
#
_cell.length_a   1.000
_cell.length_b   1.000
_cell.length_c   1.000
_cell.angle_alpha   90.00
_cell.angle_beta   90.00
_cell.angle_gamma   90.00
#
_symmetry.space_group_name_H-M   'P 1'
#
loop_
_entity.id
_entity.type
_entity.pdbx_description
1 polymer ?
#
loop_
_entity_poly.entity_id
_entity_poly.type
_entity_poly.pdbx_seq_one_letter_code
_entity_poly.pdbx_strand_id
1 'polypeptide(L)'
;MRLAEALDDMVDGRAPVTTDRGERQPGWDSPGARPLDADMALDHIERAVAADGISMYEHQEEAILEILAGNHVIVTTPTGSGKSLIATAAHFACVAAGGRSYYTAPIKALVSEKFFSLCEIFGAANVGMVTGDASVNADAPIICCTAEILANIALREGHHASIDQVVMDEFHFVGDPDRGWAWQVPLSELPQAQQIIMSATLGDVSDLSVGLTTATGRPTSVITGVVRPVPLEYSWSMKPDHEAIEELVADQKAPVYIVHPSQKQAVERAQSMTSMKLVSTEERHAIAAEIAGFRFAKGFGSTVRKFITAGIGIHHAGMLPKYRRLIETLAQQGKLKVICGTDTLGVGINVPIRTVMFTSLTKFDGRRTRVLKSREFHQIAGRAGRAGFDTVGYVVAQAPEHVIANHKALAKAGDDPKKRRKVQRHKPPEGFVNYSEETFTKLIESTPETLHARMRITEAMLLNLLQRDEDTARAVQHLVEAVTPAVAERRRLYRRAVQIGLSLLRSEVVHRLEVPTPGGRRFAMNEALQDDFALNQPLSAFASEAVATLDPDSPSHALDVVSVIEATLDNPMTVLIAQQHAARGEAIAHMKEDGYDYEDRMAAVEEIEWPRPLEDTLNALFDIFAPSHPWVPADALQPKSVVRDMYERAMTFGEFCAHYKVQRSEGLVLRYLTDAYRALRQTVPESERTDELSDVISWLGEVVRSTDSSLIDEWEDLTHPLDEEPEEVRPARTFTSNQRAFTVMVRNAMFRKVILAADDDFEALGALEPERSAMTTTAWEDTLGTYWDEHDEINDGPDARAPGLFMIENESRRRDSRIWLVRQIIDDPAGNHDWSITATVDLDECDEADDLVLRTRAFARLD
;
A
#
# COMPACT_ATOMS: atom_id res chain seq x y z
N MET A 1 -2.49 27.70 23.48
CA MET A 1 -2.51 28.35 22.15
C MET A 1 -2.00 27.28 21.18
N ARG A 2 -2.80 26.86 20.19
CA ARG A 2 -2.36 25.86 19.22
C ARG A 2 -1.34 26.48 18.26
N LEU A 3 -0.43 25.71 17.68
CA LEU A 3 0.56 26.23 16.72
C LEU A 3 -0.09 26.92 15.52
N ALA A 4 -1.30 26.51 15.12
CA ALA A 4 -2.09 27.21 14.10
C ALA A 4 -2.42 28.65 14.51
N GLU A 5 -2.89 28.89 15.75
CA GLU A 5 -3.20 30.23 16.28
C GLU A 5 -1.94 31.09 16.37
N ALA A 6 -0.81 30.47 16.69
CA ALA A 6 0.48 31.15 16.73
C ALA A 6 0.99 31.54 15.32
N LEU A 7 0.70 30.73 14.30
CA LEU A 7 0.99 31.07 12.90
C LEU A 7 0.17 32.26 12.44
N ASP A 8 -1.12 32.30 12.75
CA ASP A 8 -1.99 33.44 12.41
C ASP A 8 -1.46 34.73 13.04
N ASP A 9 -1.06 34.71 14.33
CA ASP A 9 -0.47 35.85 15.00
C ASP A 9 0.87 36.31 14.39
N MET A 10 1.70 35.37 13.92
CA MET A 10 3.00 35.66 13.31
C MET A 10 2.90 36.04 11.81
N VAL A 11 1.87 35.61 11.12
CA VAL A 11 1.65 35.83 9.67
C VAL A 11 0.70 37.00 9.42
N ASP A 12 -0.14 37.39 10.41
CA ASP A 12 -1.08 38.49 10.30
C ASP A 12 -0.33 39.83 10.05
N GLY A 13 -0.42 40.30 8.82
CA GLY A 13 0.30 41.50 8.29
C GLY A 13 1.27 41.17 7.17
N ARG A 14 1.41 39.89 6.75
CA ARG A 14 2.25 39.47 5.62
C ARG A 14 1.38 39.14 4.42
N ALA A 15 1.14 40.11 3.52
CA ALA A 15 0.65 39.80 2.20
C ALA A 15 1.71 38.92 1.46
N PRO A 16 1.31 37.80 0.82
CA PRO A 16 2.25 37.04 0.00
C PRO A 16 2.85 37.96 -1.06
N VAL A 17 4.17 38.08 -1.08
CA VAL A 17 4.87 38.82 -2.15
C VAL A 17 4.78 37.97 -3.41
N THR A 18 3.79 38.24 -4.23
CA THR A 18 3.71 37.69 -5.59
C THR A 18 4.46 38.63 -6.52
N THR A 19 5.38 38.10 -7.31
CA THR A 19 5.93 38.80 -8.44
C THR A 19 4.84 38.99 -9.51
N ASP A 20 5.01 39.98 -10.42
CA ASP A 20 4.12 40.24 -11.57
C ASP A 20 3.87 38.99 -12.47
N ARG A 21 4.56 37.88 -12.23
CA ARG A 21 4.42 36.60 -12.92
C ARG A 21 3.81 35.47 -12.06
N GLY A 22 3.35 35.76 -10.86
CA GLY A 22 2.81 34.73 -9.96
C GLY A 22 3.86 33.84 -9.28
N GLU A 23 5.16 34.09 -9.47
CA GLU A 23 6.25 33.34 -8.83
C GLU A 23 6.47 33.85 -7.41
N ARG A 24 6.45 32.96 -6.40
CA ARG A 24 6.87 33.26 -5.03
C ARG A 24 8.39 33.39 -4.98
N GLN A 25 8.91 34.43 -4.36
CA GLN A 25 10.35 34.51 -4.04
C GLN A 25 10.68 33.63 -2.83
N PRO A 26 11.87 32.96 -2.80
CA PRO A 26 12.29 32.14 -1.64
C PRO A 26 12.27 32.97 -0.34
N GLY A 27 11.67 32.43 0.72
CA GLY A 27 11.33 33.17 1.92
C GLY A 27 12.50 33.58 2.83
N TRP A 28 13.65 32.89 2.75
CA TRP A 28 14.78 33.12 3.69
C TRP A 28 15.76 34.22 3.24
N ASP A 29 15.94 34.43 1.93
CA ASP A 29 16.87 35.39 1.36
C ASP A 29 16.20 36.49 0.52
N SER A 30 14.87 36.57 0.57
CA SER A 30 14.14 37.56 -0.21
C SER A 30 14.30 38.96 0.35
N PRO A 31 14.55 40.01 -0.46
CA PRO A 31 14.58 41.41 -0.02
C PRO A 31 13.17 41.83 0.45
N GLY A 32 12.90 41.75 1.71
CA GLY A 32 11.60 42.05 2.32
C GLY A 32 11.09 40.99 3.30
N ALA A 33 11.65 39.79 3.31
CA ALA A 33 11.39 38.84 4.40
C ALA A 33 11.92 39.39 5.71
N ARG A 34 11.07 39.50 6.72
CA ARG A 34 11.56 39.83 8.07
C ARG A 34 12.27 38.57 8.62
N PRO A 35 13.45 38.70 9.22
CA PRO A 35 14.09 37.60 9.91
C PRO A 35 13.09 37.02 10.93
N LEU A 36 13.01 35.70 10.97
CA LEU A 36 12.25 34.97 12.01
C LEU A 36 12.81 35.40 13.39
N ASP A 37 11.96 35.86 14.29
CA ASP A 37 12.34 36.01 15.67
C ASP A 37 12.42 34.61 16.31
N ALA A 38 13.65 34.09 16.42
CA ALA A 38 13.92 32.77 16.89
C ALA A 38 13.46 32.55 18.34
N ASP A 39 13.62 33.59 19.20
CA ASP A 39 13.22 33.52 20.61
C ASP A 39 11.69 33.44 20.71
N MET A 40 10.98 34.25 19.91
CA MET A 40 9.54 34.23 19.88
C MET A 40 9.01 32.90 19.29
N ALA A 41 9.62 32.37 18.24
CA ALA A 41 9.24 31.09 17.67
C ALA A 41 9.45 29.95 18.66
N LEU A 42 10.58 29.94 19.39
CA LEU A 42 10.85 28.94 20.41
C LEU A 42 9.81 29.01 21.54
N ASP A 43 9.49 30.19 22.06
CA ASP A 43 8.49 30.41 23.12
C ASP A 43 7.09 29.87 22.66
N HIS A 44 6.70 30.05 21.39
CA HIS A 44 5.46 29.50 20.87
C HIS A 44 5.49 27.96 20.81
N ILE A 45 6.60 27.36 20.37
CA ILE A 45 6.77 25.91 20.35
C ILE A 45 6.71 25.35 21.77
N GLU A 46 7.44 25.94 22.72
CA GLU A 46 7.45 25.53 24.14
C GLU A 46 6.05 25.59 24.77
N ARG A 47 5.32 26.68 24.54
CA ARG A 47 3.94 26.82 25.03
C ARG A 47 3.00 25.80 24.43
N ALA A 48 3.12 25.51 23.15
CA ALA A 48 2.30 24.50 22.50
C ALA A 48 2.56 23.10 23.07
N VAL A 49 3.83 22.73 23.23
CA VAL A 49 4.24 21.45 23.82
C VAL A 49 3.79 21.32 25.27
N ALA A 50 3.92 22.42 26.06
CA ALA A 50 3.47 22.46 27.45
C ALA A 50 1.94 22.37 27.58
N ALA A 51 1.17 22.91 26.61
CA ALA A 51 -0.28 22.80 26.59
C ALA A 51 -0.77 21.37 26.42
N ASP A 52 0.02 20.53 25.70
CA ASP A 52 -0.23 19.09 25.55
C ASP A 52 0.30 18.28 26.77
N GLY A 53 0.80 18.93 27.82
CA GLY A 53 1.33 18.27 29.01
C GLY A 53 2.65 17.54 28.79
N ILE A 54 3.37 17.87 27.72
CA ILE A 54 4.64 17.26 27.31
C ILE A 54 5.79 18.19 27.72
N SER A 55 6.93 17.63 28.10
CA SER A 55 8.20 18.36 28.25
C SER A 55 9.15 17.94 27.14
N MET A 56 9.84 18.88 26.54
CA MET A 56 10.87 18.60 25.54
C MET A 56 12.08 17.89 26.16
N TYR A 57 12.65 16.98 25.40
CA TYR A 57 13.97 16.40 25.72
C TYR A 57 15.08 17.36 25.27
N GLU A 58 16.22 17.35 25.95
CA GLU A 58 17.38 18.18 25.64
C GLU A 58 17.79 18.13 24.16
N HIS A 59 17.80 16.93 23.55
CA HIS A 59 18.13 16.77 22.13
C HIS A 59 17.08 17.32 21.16
N GLN A 60 15.82 17.44 21.59
CA GLN A 60 14.76 18.07 20.79
C GLN A 60 14.95 19.59 20.81
N GLU A 61 15.23 20.15 22.00
CA GLU A 61 15.52 21.57 22.17
C GLU A 61 16.78 21.98 21.36
N GLU A 62 17.87 21.19 21.44
CA GLU A 62 19.07 21.38 20.64
C GLU A 62 18.76 21.38 19.14
N ALA A 63 18.01 20.37 18.66
CA ALA A 63 17.63 20.29 17.25
C ALA A 63 16.77 21.47 16.79
N ILE A 64 15.83 21.91 17.62
CA ILE A 64 14.95 23.05 17.32
C ILE A 64 15.76 24.35 17.27
N LEU A 65 16.66 24.59 18.20
CA LEU A 65 17.54 25.76 18.19
C LEU A 65 18.40 25.81 16.92
N GLU A 66 18.96 24.68 16.48
CA GLU A 66 19.75 24.62 15.25
C GLU A 66 18.87 24.84 13.99
N ILE A 67 17.62 24.39 14.00
CA ILE A 67 16.65 24.66 12.93
C ILE A 67 16.34 26.16 12.87
N LEU A 68 16.07 26.80 14.01
CA LEU A 68 15.78 28.23 14.12
C LEU A 68 17.00 29.07 13.72
N ALA A 69 18.22 28.60 14.00
CA ALA A 69 19.46 29.22 13.52
C ALA A 69 19.68 29.11 12.01
N GLY A 70 18.81 28.40 11.31
CA GLY A 70 18.88 28.17 9.87
C GLY A 70 19.84 27.07 9.43
N ASN A 71 20.43 26.30 10.32
CA ASN A 71 21.38 25.24 10.01
C ASN A 71 20.68 23.99 9.45
N HIS A 72 21.37 23.19 8.64
CA HIS A 72 20.93 21.82 8.36
C HIS A 72 21.01 20.99 9.63
N VAL A 73 20.07 20.05 9.81
CA VAL A 73 20.06 19.19 10.99
C VAL A 73 19.93 17.72 10.60
N ILE A 74 20.83 16.89 11.13
CA ILE A 74 20.77 15.42 10.98
C ILE A 74 20.46 14.84 12.36
N VAL A 75 19.27 14.21 12.49
CA VAL A 75 18.80 13.60 13.73
C VAL A 75 18.91 12.09 13.65
N THR A 76 19.85 11.52 14.39
CA THR A 76 20.10 10.06 14.42
C THR A 76 19.68 9.45 15.77
N THR A 77 18.56 9.88 16.28
CA THR A 77 18.07 9.47 17.61
C THR A 77 17.20 8.21 17.52
N PRO A 78 17.18 7.35 18.55
CA PRO A 78 16.40 6.13 18.56
C PRO A 78 14.91 6.32 18.28
N THR A 79 14.21 5.24 17.91
CA THR A 79 12.75 5.25 17.83
C THR A 79 12.16 5.58 19.21
N GLY A 80 11.11 6.40 19.26
CA GLY A 80 10.47 6.84 20.49
C GLY A 80 11.15 8.03 21.18
N SER A 81 12.17 8.66 20.56
CA SER A 81 12.81 9.88 21.05
C SER A 81 12.06 11.19 20.71
N GLY A 82 10.87 11.08 20.06
CA GLY A 82 10.05 12.24 19.74
C GLY A 82 10.49 13.05 18.52
N LYS A 83 11.07 12.41 17.50
CA LYS A 83 11.46 13.05 16.21
C LYS A 83 10.32 13.80 15.52
N SER A 84 9.07 13.36 15.72
CA SER A 84 7.89 14.03 15.16
C SER A 84 7.74 15.47 15.65
N LEU A 85 8.12 15.77 16.89
CA LEU A 85 8.11 17.14 17.42
C LEU A 85 9.14 18.02 16.70
N ILE A 86 10.32 17.49 16.43
CA ILE A 86 11.37 18.21 15.67
C ILE A 86 10.86 18.57 14.27
N ALA A 87 10.20 17.61 13.59
CA ALA A 87 9.59 17.85 12.28
C ALA A 87 8.50 18.94 12.35
N THR A 88 7.61 18.86 13.33
CA THR A 88 6.55 19.86 13.54
C THR A 88 7.12 21.25 13.80
N ALA A 89 8.13 21.36 14.66
CA ALA A 89 8.81 22.62 14.93
C ALA A 89 9.54 23.18 13.70
N ALA A 90 10.12 22.31 12.86
CA ALA A 90 10.74 22.70 11.59
C ALA A 90 9.70 23.31 10.63
N HIS A 91 8.56 22.64 10.45
CA HIS A 91 7.47 23.18 9.62
C HIS A 91 6.96 24.52 10.15
N PHE A 92 6.74 24.63 11.48
CA PHE A 92 6.33 25.88 12.10
C PHE A 92 7.32 27.01 11.82
N ALA A 93 8.61 26.79 12.04
CA ALA A 93 9.66 27.78 11.82
C ALA A 93 9.70 28.25 10.35
N CYS A 94 9.61 27.34 9.40
CA CYS A 94 9.63 27.66 7.99
C CYS A 94 8.41 28.49 7.57
N VAL A 95 7.21 28.06 7.95
CA VAL A 95 5.97 28.78 7.61
C VAL A 95 5.87 30.11 8.30
N ALA A 96 6.27 30.21 9.57
CA ALA A 96 6.34 31.49 10.31
C ALA A 96 7.30 32.49 9.63
N ALA A 97 8.35 32.01 8.98
CA ALA A 97 9.24 32.83 8.14
C ALA A 97 8.66 33.18 6.77
N GLY A 98 7.49 32.65 6.40
CA GLY A 98 6.84 32.82 5.10
C GLY A 98 7.37 31.89 4.02
N GLY A 99 8.12 30.85 4.39
CA GLY A 99 8.68 29.85 3.50
C GLY A 99 7.73 28.67 3.24
N ARG A 100 8.14 27.78 2.33
CA ARG A 100 7.44 26.56 1.95
C ARG A 100 8.23 25.33 2.38
N SER A 101 7.61 24.46 3.15
CA SER A 101 8.24 23.28 3.75
C SER A 101 7.67 21.99 3.18
N TYR A 102 8.54 21.05 2.85
CA TYR A 102 8.18 19.73 2.36
C TYR A 102 8.50 18.66 3.39
N TYR A 103 7.51 17.83 3.72
CA TYR A 103 7.72 16.59 4.47
C TYR A 103 7.76 15.41 3.50
N THR A 104 8.80 14.58 3.58
CA THR A 104 8.89 13.39 2.72
C THR A 104 9.15 12.12 3.51
N ALA A 105 8.47 11.04 3.09
CA ALA A 105 8.55 9.71 3.68
C ALA A 105 8.60 8.61 2.59
N PRO A 106 9.06 7.38 2.93
CA PRO A 106 9.32 6.35 1.94
C PRO A 106 8.06 5.69 1.35
N ILE A 107 6.93 5.76 2.04
CA ILE A 107 5.70 5.09 1.62
C ILE A 107 4.51 6.02 1.80
N LYS A 108 3.54 5.89 0.90
CA LYS A 108 2.32 6.70 0.88
C LYS A 108 1.56 6.68 2.21
N ALA A 109 1.45 5.51 2.87
CA ALA A 109 0.75 5.39 4.13
C ALA A 109 1.33 6.31 5.25
N LEU A 110 2.67 6.46 5.29
CA LEU A 110 3.33 7.39 6.22
C LEU A 110 3.08 8.85 5.84
N VAL A 111 3.07 9.14 4.54
CA VAL A 111 2.77 10.49 4.03
C VAL A 111 1.35 10.88 4.42
N SER A 112 0.37 10.02 4.21
CA SER A 112 -1.04 10.26 4.58
C SER A 112 -1.22 10.41 6.08
N GLU A 113 -0.63 9.52 6.90
CA GLU A 113 -0.68 9.62 8.37
C GLU A 113 -0.14 10.97 8.83
N LYS A 114 0.98 11.39 8.26
CA LYS A 114 1.62 12.67 8.62
C LYS A 114 0.82 13.87 8.13
N PHE A 115 0.24 13.78 6.95
CA PHE A 115 -0.66 14.79 6.41
C PHE A 115 -1.82 15.07 7.37
N PHE A 116 -2.56 14.04 7.80
CA PHE A 116 -3.67 14.22 8.74
C PHE A 116 -3.18 14.79 10.10
N SER A 117 -2.09 14.26 10.63
CA SER A 117 -1.52 14.78 11.89
C SER A 117 -1.12 16.26 11.78
N LEU A 118 -0.54 16.69 10.65
CA LEU A 118 -0.19 18.09 10.43
C LEU A 118 -1.43 18.96 10.19
N CYS A 119 -2.48 18.43 9.54
CA CYS A 119 -3.77 19.13 9.42
C CYS A 119 -4.40 19.43 10.79
N GLU A 120 -4.32 18.48 11.73
CA GLU A 120 -4.81 18.68 13.11
C GLU A 120 -4.02 19.79 13.86
N ILE A 121 -2.71 19.91 13.57
CA ILE A 121 -1.81 20.86 14.23
C ILE A 121 -1.89 22.25 13.59
N PHE A 122 -1.83 22.33 12.26
CA PHE A 122 -1.68 23.58 11.49
C PHE A 122 -2.96 24.03 10.77
N GLY A 123 -4.01 23.22 10.77
CA GLY A 123 -5.22 23.44 9.97
C GLY A 123 -5.08 22.95 8.53
N ALA A 124 -6.17 22.44 7.96
CA ALA A 124 -6.18 21.85 6.61
C ALA A 124 -5.81 22.84 5.50
N ALA A 125 -6.08 24.14 5.67
CA ALA A 125 -5.71 25.19 4.72
C ALA A 125 -4.20 25.35 4.54
N ASN A 126 -3.40 25.01 5.55
CA ASN A 126 -1.95 25.19 5.57
C ASN A 126 -1.17 23.92 5.18
N VAL A 127 -1.85 22.81 4.98
CA VAL A 127 -1.20 21.52 4.68
C VAL A 127 -1.73 20.96 3.38
N GLY A 128 -0.82 20.52 2.54
CA GLY A 128 -1.13 19.83 1.28
C GLY A 128 -0.49 18.45 1.22
N MET A 129 -0.97 17.61 0.32
CA MET A 129 -0.37 16.33 0.02
C MET A 129 -0.22 16.13 -1.48
N VAL A 130 0.94 15.64 -1.92
CA VAL A 130 1.22 15.29 -3.32
C VAL A 130 1.81 13.88 -3.36
N THR A 131 1.08 12.96 -3.98
CA THR A 131 1.51 11.58 -4.22
C THR A 131 1.38 11.24 -5.70
N GLY A 132 1.86 10.10 -6.14
CA GLY A 132 1.80 9.70 -7.56
C GLY A 132 0.37 9.61 -8.12
N ASP A 133 -0.62 9.49 -7.27
CA ASP A 133 -2.03 9.26 -7.62
C ASP A 133 -2.99 10.29 -7.02
N ALA A 134 -2.51 11.22 -6.20
CA ALA A 134 -3.36 12.25 -5.60
C ALA A 134 -2.60 13.56 -5.34
N SER A 135 -3.29 14.67 -5.52
CA SER A 135 -2.80 16.01 -5.17
C SER A 135 -3.91 16.76 -4.45
N VAL A 136 -3.65 17.18 -3.22
CA VAL A 136 -4.56 17.94 -2.36
C VAL A 136 -3.84 19.19 -1.92
N ASN A 137 -4.47 20.35 -2.11
CA ASN A 137 -3.93 21.64 -1.68
C ASN A 137 -2.43 21.79 -2.02
N ALA A 138 -2.09 21.55 -3.31
CA ALA A 138 -0.70 21.51 -3.78
C ALA A 138 0.06 22.83 -3.59
N ASP A 139 -0.65 23.93 -3.34
CA ASP A 139 -0.08 25.26 -3.09
C ASP A 139 0.09 25.61 -1.61
N ALA A 140 -0.26 24.71 -0.72
CA ALA A 140 -0.12 24.89 0.73
C ALA A 140 1.34 25.19 1.13
N PRO A 141 1.54 25.92 2.26
CA PRO A 141 2.88 26.18 2.76
C PRO A 141 3.59 24.93 3.30
N ILE A 142 2.87 23.89 3.71
CA ILE A 142 3.43 22.59 4.14
C ILE A 142 2.94 21.53 3.16
N ILE A 143 3.85 20.82 2.48
CA ILE A 143 3.50 19.75 1.54
C ILE A 143 4.05 18.41 2.04
N CYS A 144 3.16 17.44 2.19
CA CYS A 144 3.51 16.05 2.45
C CYS A 144 3.61 15.28 1.13
N CYS A 145 4.73 14.62 0.84
CA CYS A 145 4.92 13.89 -0.40
C CYS A 145 5.83 12.66 -0.22
N THR A 146 5.82 11.76 -1.21
CA THR A 146 6.82 10.69 -1.25
C THR A 146 8.16 11.20 -1.75
N ALA A 147 9.25 10.49 -1.42
CA ALA A 147 10.60 10.89 -1.80
C ALA A 147 10.77 11.03 -3.33
N GLU A 148 10.12 10.19 -4.11
CA GLU A 148 10.15 10.24 -5.58
C GLU A 148 9.52 11.51 -6.15
N ILE A 149 8.42 11.97 -5.56
CA ILE A 149 7.77 13.23 -5.96
C ILE A 149 8.69 14.41 -5.70
N LEU A 150 9.26 14.49 -4.49
CA LEU A 150 10.22 15.54 -4.16
C LEU A 150 11.43 15.51 -5.09
N ALA A 151 11.97 14.33 -5.38
CA ALA A 151 13.11 14.17 -6.27
C ALA A 151 12.77 14.59 -7.71
N ASN A 152 11.58 14.31 -8.21
CA ASN A 152 11.14 14.75 -9.54
C ASN A 152 10.98 16.27 -9.61
N ILE A 153 10.43 16.92 -8.59
CA ILE A 153 10.37 18.38 -8.50
C ILE A 153 11.80 18.95 -8.47
N ALA A 154 12.67 18.39 -7.64
CA ALA A 154 14.07 18.80 -7.54
C ALA A 154 14.82 18.66 -8.88
N LEU A 155 14.62 17.58 -9.63
CA LEU A 155 15.19 17.39 -10.96
C LEU A 155 14.64 18.39 -11.98
N ARG A 156 13.34 18.68 -11.93
CA ARG A 156 12.67 19.55 -12.90
C ARG A 156 12.96 21.03 -12.68
N GLU A 157 12.98 21.46 -11.43
CA GLU A 157 13.05 22.88 -11.07
C GLU A 157 14.41 23.30 -10.49
N GLY A 158 15.14 22.35 -9.86
CA GLY A 158 16.45 22.61 -9.28
C GLY A 158 16.44 23.70 -8.23
N HIS A 159 17.43 24.59 -8.30
CA HIS A 159 17.56 25.75 -7.39
C HIS A 159 16.45 26.80 -7.57
N HIS A 160 15.63 26.68 -8.61
CA HIS A 160 14.47 27.55 -8.83
C HIS A 160 13.19 27.02 -8.15
N ALA A 161 13.23 25.80 -7.61
CA ALA A 161 12.09 25.22 -6.91
C ALA A 161 11.67 26.10 -5.72
N SER A 162 10.38 26.36 -5.59
CA SER A 162 9.81 27.07 -4.45
C SER A 162 9.77 26.17 -3.22
N ILE A 163 10.94 25.77 -2.74
CA ILE A 163 11.16 24.90 -1.60
C ILE A 163 12.21 25.51 -0.71
N ASP A 164 11.81 25.96 0.49
CA ASP A 164 12.70 26.61 1.44
C ASP A 164 13.21 25.62 2.50
N GLN A 165 12.46 24.55 2.78
CA GLN A 165 12.82 23.53 3.75
C GLN A 165 12.35 22.14 3.33
N VAL A 166 13.15 21.14 3.62
CA VAL A 166 12.81 19.72 3.42
C VAL A 166 13.02 18.95 4.71
N VAL A 167 11.99 18.28 5.17
CA VAL A 167 12.03 17.32 6.28
C VAL A 167 11.98 15.91 5.70
N MET A 168 13.11 15.19 5.80
CA MET A 168 13.26 13.83 5.31
C MET A 168 13.12 12.82 6.45
N ASP A 169 11.98 12.18 6.57
CA ASP A 169 11.78 11.14 7.58
C ASP A 169 12.14 9.76 7.03
N GLU A 170 12.59 8.87 7.92
CA GLU A 170 13.10 7.53 7.57
C GLU A 170 14.20 7.55 6.49
N PHE A 171 15.12 8.49 6.58
CA PHE A 171 16.19 8.71 5.59
C PHE A 171 17.06 7.48 5.34
N HIS A 172 17.02 6.46 6.19
CA HIS A 172 17.75 5.22 5.96
C HIS A 172 17.36 4.49 4.65
N PHE A 173 16.21 4.84 4.04
CA PHE A 173 15.82 4.37 2.70
C PHE A 173 16.74 4.88 1.58
N VAL A 174 17.63 5.84 1.84
CA VAL A 174 18.71 6.21 0.91
C VAL A 174 19.58 4.99 0.51
N GLY A 175 19.66 3.96 1.36
CA GLY A 175 20.34 2.69 1.08
C GLY A 175 19.55 1.68 0.27
N ASP A 176 18.32 1.99 -0.14
CA ASP A 176 17.49 1.13 -0.99
C ASP A 176 18.09 1.08 -2.41
N PRO A 177 18.32 -0.12 -3.00
CA PRO A 177 18.94 -0.26 -4.31
C PRO A 177 18.16 0.39 -5.46
N ASP A 178 16.84 0.42 -5.37
CA ASP A 178 15.95 0.85 -6.45
C ASP A 178 15.42 2.27 -6.22
N ARG A 179 15.19 2.66 -4.97
CA ARG A 179 14.55 3.92 -4.59
C ARG A 179 15.48 4.93 -3.91
N GLY A 180 16.70 4.54 -3.50
CA GLY A 180 17.63 5.39 -2.73
C GLY A 180 18.00 6.69 -3.42
N TRP A 181 17.97 6.74 -4.74
CA TRP A 181 18.21 7.93 -5.54
C TRP A 181 17.23 9.08 -5.19
N ALA A 182 15.98 8.75 -4.85
CA ALA A 182 14.97 9.74 -4.53
C ALA A 182 15.28 10.54 -3.26
N TRP A 183 16.05 9.94 -2.34
CA TRP A 183 16.54 10.62 -1.13
C TRP A 183 17.79 11.46 -1.40
N GLN A 184 18.57 11.07 -2.39
CA GLN A 184 19.85 11.70 -2.69
C GLN A 184 19.70 12.94 -3.57
N VAL A 185 18.78 12.89 -4.55
CA VAL A 185 18.57 13.98 -5.51
C VAL A 185 18.21 15.31 -4.83
N PRO A 186 17.24 15.39 -3.89
CA PRO A 186 16.93 16.67 -3.26
C PRO A 186 18.11 17.31 -2.50
N LEU A 187 19.01 16.50 -1.95
CA LEU A 187 20.20 17.01 -1.25
C LEU A 187 21.18 17.72 -2.19
N SER A 188 21.22 17.32 -3.46
CA SER A 188 22.12 17.93 -4.46
C SER A 188 21.44 19.04 -5.28
N GLU A 189 20.15 18.87 -5.57
CA GLU A 189 19.44 19.72 -6.51
C GLU A 189 18.67 20.88 -5.86
N LEU A 190 18.51 20.85 -4.51
CA LEU A 190 17.85 21.90 -3.73
C LEU A 190 18.84 22.54 -2.74
N PRO A 191 19.94 23.17 -3.20
CA PRO A 191 20.94 23.76 -2.33
C PRO A 191 20.39 24.94 -1.49
N GLN A 192 19.33 25.61 -1.95
CA GLN A 192 18.65 26.69 -1.24
C GLN A 192 17.87 26.20 -0.02
N ALA A 193 17.37 24.96 -0.05
CA ALA A 193 16.50 24.45 1.00
C ALA A 193 17.27 24.04 2.24
N GLN A 194 16.73 24.37 3.42
CA GLN A 194 17.20 23.82 4.68
C GLN A 194 16.82 22.34 4.76
N GLN A 195 17.80 21.47 5.03
CA GLN A 195 17.61 20.02 5.08
C GLN A 195 17.52 19.54 6.54
N ILE A 196 16.41 18.90 6.88
CA ILE A 196 16.19 18.25 8.18
C ILE A 196 16.08 16.75 7.95
N ILE A 197 17.14 16.02 8.27
CA ILE A 197 17.29 14.60 7.97
C ILE A 197 17.06 13.79 9.24
N MET A 198 16.08 12.91 9.24
CA MET A 198 15.70 12.13 10.42
C MET A 198 15.71 10.63 10.13
N SER A 199 16.32 9.86 11.02
CA SER A 199 16.21 8.40 11.04
C SER A 199 16.74 7.81 12.34
N ALA A 200 16.21 6.67 12.76
CA ALA A 200 16.68 5.96 13.95
C ALA A 200 17.95 5.12 13.72
N THR A 201 18.30 4.84 12.47
CA THR A 201 19.30 3.80 12.11
C THR A 201 20.26 4.24 11.00
N LEU A 202 20.81 5.45 11.09
CA LEU A 202 21.76 5.96 10.07
C LEU A 202 23.16 5.47 10.47
N GLY A 203 23.84 4.92 10.81
CA GLY A 203 25.27 4.66 11.05
C GLY A 203 26.09 5.96 11.12
N ASP A 204 27.31 5.91 10.65
CA ASP A 204 28.16 7.10 10.54
C ASP A 204 27.64 8.07 9.48
N VAL A 205 27.38 9.32 9.89
CA VAL A 205 26.87 10.42 9.05
C VAL A 205 27.89 11.52 8.79
N SER A 206 29.13 11.32 9.15
CA SER A 206 30.20 12.33 9.03
C SER A 206 30.37 12.81 7.57
N ASP A 207 30.43 11.87 6.63
CA ASP A 207 30.56 12.20 5.19
C ASP A 207 29.32 12.96 4.68
N LEU A 208 28.14 12.59 5.14
CA LEU A 208 26.89 13.26 4.78
C LEU A 208 26.86 14.70 5.30
N SER A 209 27.24 14.91 6.57
CA SER A 209 27.29 16.23 7.20
C SER A 209 28.29 17.16 6.49
N VAL A 210 29.50 16.68 6.25
CA VAL A 210 30.55 17.46 5.54
C VAL A 210 30.12 17.75 4.09
N GLY A 211 29.56 16.74 3.41
CA GLY A 211 29.08 16.88 2.04
C GLY A 211 27.98 17.92 1.91
N LEU A 212 26.99 17.89 2.79
CA LEU A 212 25.86 18.82 2.79
C LEU A 212 26.32 20.26 3.08
N THR A 213 27.17 20.45 4.12
CA THR A 213 27.77 21.76 4.43
C THR A 213 28.57 22.30 3.25
N THR A 214 29.37 21.45 2.59
CA THR A 214 30.22 21.87 1.46
C THR A 214 29.37 22.24 0.23
N ALA A 215 28.32 21.48 -0.05
CA ALA A 215 27.46 21.70 -1.22
C ALA A 215 26.61 22.97 -1.10
N THR A 216 26.13 23.30 0.09
CA THR A 216 25.20 24.41 0.31
C THR A 216 25.85 25.64 0.94
N GLY A 217 27.02 25.52 1.55
CA GLY A 217 27.64 26.57 2.35
C GLY A 217 26.96 26.82 3.72
N ARG A 218 25.90 26.08 4.05
CA ARG A 218 25.13 26.17 5.27
C ARG A 218 25.67 25.15 6.29
N PRO A 219 25.91 25.51 7.56
CA PRO A 219 26.38 24.56 8.58
C PRO A 219 25.41 23.39 8.75
N THR A 220 25.94 22.23 9.12
CA THR A 220 25.15 21.04 9.39
C THR A 220 25.41 20.53 10.80
N SER A 221 24.40 20.56 11.64
CA SER A 221 24.45 20.05 13.02
C SER A 221 23.99 18.60 13.07
N VAL A 222 24.68 17.79 13.86
CA VAL A 222 24.40 16.34 14.00
C VAL A 222 23.97 16.04 15.42
N ILE A 223 22.70 15.74 15.60
CA ILE A 223 22.11 15.35 16.89
C ILE A 223 22.18 13.82 17.00
N THR A 224 23.09 13.35 17.84
CA THR A 224 23.41 11.93 18.01
C THR A 224 23.74 11.60 19.46
N GLY A 225 23.96 10.33 19.78
CA GLY A 225 24.38 9.93 21.12
C GLY A 225 23.30 10.02 22.20
N VAL A 226 22.06 10.22 21.80
CA VAL A 226 20.93 10.34 22.73
C VAL A 226 20.67 9.01 23.42
N VAL A 227 20.67 9.05 24.75
CA VAL A 227 20.27 7.90 25.57
C VAL A 227 18.79 7.68 25.36
N ARG A 228 18.43 6.45 25.02
CA ARG A 228 17.05 6.05 24.81
C ARG A 228 16.21 6.32 26.07
N PRO A 229 15.06 7.03 25.99
CA PRO A 229 14.22 7.32 27.16
C PRO A 229 13.76 6.06 27.90
N VAL A 230 13.50 4.98 27.19
CA VAL A 230 13.15 3.66 27.74
C VAL A 230 14.24 2.67 27.35
N PRO A 231 15.14 2.27 28.28
CA PRO A 231 16.20 1.29 27.99
C PRO A 231 15.63 -0.06 27.59
N LEU A 232 16.41 -0.84 26.83
CA LEU A 232 16.04 -2.18 26.39
C LEU A 232 16.79 -3.25 27.16
N GLU A 233 16.04 -4.24 27.62
CA GLU A 233 16.60 -5.49 28.14
C GLU A 233 16.48 -6.57 27.09
N TYR A 234 17.60 -7.24 26.82
CA TYR A 234 17.71 -8.29 25.80
C TYR A 234 17.81 -9.66 26.48
N SER A 235 17.05 -10.64 25.97
CA SER A 235 17.09 -12.00 26.46
C SER A 235 16.98 -13.04 25.35
N TRP A 236 17.69 -14.15 25.53
CA TRP A 236 17.63 -15.32 24.65
C TRP A 236 16.75 -16.39 25.27
N SER A 237 15.72 -16.84 24.57
CA SER A 237 14.76 -17.82 25.07
C SER A 237 15.01 -19.20 24.50
N MET A 238 15.21 -20.17 25.39
CA MET A 238 15.28 -21.61 25.12
C MET A 238 13.95 -22.32 25.38
N LYS A 239 12.88 -21.57 25.66
CA LYS A 239 11.53 -22.09 25.89
C LYS A 239 10.77 -22.16 24.58
N PRO A 240 9.82 -23.11 24.40
CA PRO A 240 8.84 -23.01 23.33
C PRO A 240 8.10 -21.68 23.41
N ASP A 241 7.70 -21.18 22.27
CA ASP A 241 7.09 -19.87 22.15
C ASP A 241 5.82 -19.70 23.02
N HIS A 242 4.93 -20.71 23.10
CA HIS A 242 3.75 -20.65 23.97
C HIS A 242 4.13 -20.47 25.45
N GLU A 243 5.15 -21.21 25.96
CA GLU A 243 5.65 -21.06 27.34
C GLU A 243 6.27 -19.66 27.55
N ALA A 244 7.05 -19.19 26.59
CA ALA A 244 7.68 -17.87 26.65
C ALA A 244 6.64 -16.74 26.64
N ILE A 245 5.60 -16.84 25.82
CA ILE A 245 4.53 -15.85 25.73
C ILE A 245 3.69 -15.83 27.02
N GLU A 246 3.31 -17.01 27.55
CA GLU A 246 2.58 -17.10 28.83
C GLU A 246 3.36 -16.45 29.97
N GLU A 247 4.66 -16.68 30.06
CA GLU A 247 5.54 -16.05 31.05
C GLU A 247 5.59 -14.53 30.88
N LEU A 248 5.79 -14.03 29.63
CA LEU A 248 5.82 -12.59 29.35
C LEU A 248 4.51 -11.90 29.74
N VAL A 249 3.36 -12.54 29.47
CA VAL A 249 2.05 -11.99 29.85
C VAL A 249 1.85 -12.06 31.37
N ALA A 250 2.22 -13.17 32.02
CA ALA A 250 2.16 -13.34 33.47
C ALA A 250 3.04 -12.33 34.21
N ASP A 251 4.23 -12.05 33.69
CA ASP A 251 5.19 -11.06 34.21
C ASP A 251 4.77 -9.60 33.90
N GLN A 252 3.57 -9.37 33.39
CA GLN A 252 3.05 -8.06 33.00
C GLN A 252 3.92 -7.33 31.97
N LYS A 253 4.61 -8.07 31.09
CA LYS A 253 5.42 -7.53 29.99
C LYS A 253 4.64 -7.38 28.67
N ALA A 254 3.31 -7.47 28.72
CA ALA A 254 2.42 -7.19 27.59
C ALA A 254 2.22 -5.66 27.42
N PRO A 255 1.89 -5.20 26.18
CA PRO A 255 1.68 -5.95 24.95
C PRO A 255 2.98 -6.52 24.35
N VAL A 256 2.88 -7.78 23.88
CA VAL A 256 4.00 -8.50 23.25
C VAL A 256 3.80 -8.47 21.73
N TYR A 257 4.73 -7.87 21.01
CA TYR A 257 4.79 -7.95 19.56
C TYR A 257 5.66 -9.12 19.11
N ILE A 258 5.07 -10.09 18.44
CA ILE A 258 5.75 -11.28 17.95
C ILE A 258 6.05 -11.13 16.48
N VAL A 259 7.34 -11.09 16.13
CA VAL A 259 7.82 -10.89 14.77
C VAL A 259 8.04 -12.25 14.10
N HIS A 260 7.30 -12.47 13.02
CA HIS A 260 7.37 -13.69 12.22
C HIS A 260 8.06 -13.43 10.87
N PRO A 261 8.79 -14.41 10.31
CA PRO A 261 9.40 -14.30 8.99
C PRO A 261 8.39 -14.21 7.84
N SER A 262 7.15 -14.65 8.04
CA SER A 262 6.11 -14.64 7.01
C SER A 262 4.71 -14.37 7.58
N GLN A 263 3.83 -13.82 6.72
CA GLN A 263 2.42 -13.60 7.04
C GLN A 263 1.70 -14.89 7.43
N LYS A 264 1.99 -15.99 6.72
CA LYS A 264 1.42 -17.31 7.00
C LYS A 264 1.73 -17.76 8.43
N GLN A 265 2.99 -17.66 8.85
CA GLN A 265 3.39 -18.03 10.21
C GLN A 265 2.77 -17.14 11.29
N ALA A 266 2.61 -15.85 11.02
CA ALA A 266 1.92 -14.93 11.94
C ALA A 266 0.46 -15.36 12.19
N VAL A 267 -0.28 -15.71 11.12
CA VAL A 267 -1.66 -16.19 11.22
C VAL A 267 -1.74 -17.55 11.93
N GLU A 268 -0.89 -18.51 11.55
CA GLU A 268 -0.85 -19.84 12.16
C GLU A 268 -0.52 -19.77 13.65
N ARG A 269 0.38 -18.87 14.03
CA ARG A 269 0.71 -18.62 15.42
C ARG A 269 -0.45 -18.01 16.19
N ALA A 270 -1.08 -16.96 15.65
CA ALA A 270 -2.27 -16.38 16.26
C ALA A 270 -3.38 -17.42 16.45
N GLN A 271 -3.60 -18.29 15.46
CA GLN A 271 -4.56 -19.38 15.56
C GLN A 271 -4.21 -20.36 16.68
N SER A 272 -2.95 -20.76 16.82
CA SER A 272 -2.52 -21.69 17.86
C SER A 272 -2.68 -21.10 19.28
N MET A 273 -2.53 -19.78 19.41
CA MET A 273 -2.66 -19.08 20.71
C MET A 273 -4.11 -18.83 21.13
N THR A 274 -5.11 -19.04 20.28
CA THR A 274 -6.52 -18.85 20.67
C THR A 274 -6.98 -19.75 21.80
N SER A 275 -6.29 -20.88 22.03
CA SER A 275 -6.53 -21.80 23.15
C SER A 275 -5.86 -21.35 24.45
N MET A 276 -4.95 -20.39 24.40
CA MET A 276 -4.25 -19.85 25.57
C MET A 276 -5.18 -18.87 26.32
N LYS A 277 -5.06 -18.81 27.64
CA LYS A 277 -5.82 -17.87 28.47
C LYS A 277 -5.04 -16.56 28.66
N LEU A 278 -4.92 -15.78 27.58
CA LEU A 278 -4.17 -14.52 27.57
C LEU A 278 -4.95 -13.35 28.21
N VAL A 279 -6.28 -13.42 28.19
CA VAL A 279 -7.18 -12.42 28.78
C VAL A 279 -8.17 -13.07 29.72
N SER A 280 -8.61 -12.33 30.74
CA SER A 280 -9.67 -12.76 31.66
C SER A 280 -11.03 -12.80 30.96
N THR A 281 -12.04 -13.34 31.62
CA THR A 281 -13.42 -13.38 31.11
C THR A 281 -13.97 -11.95 30.99
N GLU A 282 -13.68 -11.10 31.96
CA GLU A 282 -14.11 -9.69 31.98
C GLU A 282 -13.46 -8.91 30.83
N GLU A 283 -12.14 -9.05 30.61
CA GLU A 283 -11.43 -8.45 29.50
C GLU A 283 -11.99 -8.92 28.14
N ARG A 284 -12.31 -10.22 28.04
CA ARG A 284 -12.93 -10.77 26.81
C ARG A 284 -14.28 -10.16 26.52
N HIS A 285 -15.13 -9.97 27.55
CA HIS A 285 -16.42 -9.31 27.38
C HIS A 285 -16.27 -7.83 27.02
N ALA A 286 -15.30 -7.13 27.62
CA ALA A 286 -15.00 -5.74 27.29
C ALA A 286 -14.53 -5.57 25.84
N ILE A 287 -13.66 -6.46 25.36
CA ILE A 287 -13.23 -6.47 23.95
C ILE A 287 -14.44 -6.77 23.04
N ALA A 288 -15.25 -7.77 23.38
CA ALA A 288 -16.42 -8.13 22.57
C ALA A 288 -17.44 -6.99 22.47
N ALA A 289 -17.63 -6.23 23.56
CA ALA A 289 -18.49 -5.04 23.56
C ALA A 289 -17.95 -3.92 22.68
N GLU A 290 -16.63 -3.69 22.70
CA GLU A 290 -15.98 -2.67 21.88
C GLU A 290 -16.12 -2.93 20.39
N ILE A 291 -15.98 -4.21 19.99
CA ILE A 291 -16.06 -4.59 18.58
C ILE A 291 -17.48 -4.94 18.13
N ALA A 292 -18.51 -4.75 18.99
CA ALA A 292 -19.90 -5.13 18.67
C ALA A 292 -20.45 -4.39 17.45
N GLY A 293 -20.10 -3.11 17.29
CA GLY A 293 -20.48 -2.28 16.14
C GLY A 293 -19.59 -2.45 14.91
N PHE A 294 -18.49 -3.23 14.99
CA PHE A 294 -17.56 -3.38 13.88
C PHE A 294 -17.99 -4.51 12.94
N ARG A 295 -18.09 -4.22 11.65
CA ARG A 295 -18.50 -5.18 10.63
C ARG A 295 -17.29 -5.98 10.10
N PHE A 296 -17.27 -7.26 10.46
CA PHE A 296 -16.27 -8.21 9.96
C PHE A 296 -16.77 -8.82 8.64
N ALA A 297 -15.94 -8.80 7.60
CA ALA A 297 -16.27 -9.44 6.33
C ALA A 297 -16.44 -10.97 6.49
N LYS A 298 -17.23 -11.56 5.61
CA LYS A 298 -17.33 -13.02 5.51
C LYS A 298 -15.95 -13.59 5.17
N GLY A 299 -15.59 -14.75 5.71
CA GLY A 299 -14.28 -15.37 5.48
C GLY A 299 -13.27 -15.06 6.58
N PHE A 300 -12.15 -14.41 6.26
CA PHE A 300 -11.06 -14.16 7.21
C PHE A 300 -11.46 -13.24 8.37
N GLY A 301 -12.44 -12.36 8.15
CA GLY A 301 -12.95 -11.46 9.20
C GLY A 301 -13.46 -12.20 10.44
N SER A 302 -14.13 -13.34 10.27
CA SER A 302 -14.58 -14.17 11.40
C SER A 302 -13.40 -14.71 12.23
N THR A 303 -12.30 -15.03 11.57
CA THR A 303 -11.05 -15.48 12.19
C THR A 303 -10.38 -14.34 12.96
N VAL A 304 -10.31 -13.15 12.35
CA VAL A 304 -9.77 -11.93 13.00
C VAL A 304 -10.58 -11.61 14.25
N ARG A 305 -11.91 -11.68 14.18
CA ARG A 305 -12.79 -11.48 15.34
C ARG A 305 -12.48 -12.42 16.48
N LYS A 306 -12.25 -13.72 16.17
CA LYS A 306 -11.88 -14.74 17.19
C LYS A 306 -10.55 -14.39 17.87
N PHE A 307 -9.56 -13.96 17.09
CA PHE A 307 -8.26 -13.56 17.62
C PHE A 307 -8.38 -12.35 18.52
N ILE A 308 -9.02 -11.29 18.06
CA ILE A 308 -9.22 -10.06 18.84
C ILE A 308 -9.94 -10.37 20.15
N THR A 309 -11.01 -11.16 20.13
CA THR A 309 -11.75 -11.56 21.34
C THR A 309 -10.89 -12.36 22.31
N ALA A 310 -9.86 -13.06 21.84
CA ALA A 310 -8.87 -13.75 22.67
C ALA A 310 -7.72 -12.83 23.14
N GLY A 311 -7.76 -11.54 22.87
CA GLY A 311 -6.70 -10.58 23.20
C GLY A 311 -5.49 -10.63 22.27
N ILE A 312 -5.66 -11.22 21.06
CA ILE A 312 -4.62 -11.42 20.06
C ILE A 312 -4.89 -10.53 18.86
N GLY A 313 -3.94 -9.69 18.50
CA GLY A 313 -3.92 -8.93 17.25
C GLY A 313 -3.12 -9.65 16.16
N ILE A 314 -3.48 -9.43 14.91
CA ILE A 314 -2.63 -9.78 13.76
C ILE A 314 -2.38 -8.52 12.96
N HIS A 315 -1.13 -8.31 12.55
CA HIS A 315 -0.77 -7.13 11.79
C HIS A 315 0.26 -7.44 10.70
N HIS A 316 -0.17 -7.42 9.44
CA HIS A 316 0.70 -7.56 8.27
C HIS A 316 0.07 -6.92 7.03
N ALA A 317 0.87 -6.67 5.99
CA ALA A 317 0.44 -5.99 4.76
C ALA A 317 -0.69 -6.69 3.98
N GLY A 318 -0.87 -8.01 4.19
CA GLY A 318 -1.94 -8.78 3.54
C GLY A 318 -3.33 -8.63 4.16
N MET A 319 -3.47 -7.89 5.27
CA MET A 319 -4.76 -7.66 5.91
C MET A 319 -5.49 -6.46 5.31
N LEU A 320 -6.82 -6.48 5.39
CA LEU A 320 -7.63 -5.31 5.05
C LEU A 320 -7.25 -4.11 5.93
N PRO A 321 -7.18 -2.90 5.38
CA PRO A 321 -6.85 -1.68 6.14
C PRO A 321 -7.73 -1.48 7.37
N LYS A 322 -9.04 -1.70 7.27
CA LYS A 322 -9.97 -1.59 8.40
C LYS A 322 -9.61 -2.50 9.59
N TYR A 323 -9.10 -3.73 9.34
CA TYR A 323 -8.68 -4.61 10.43
C TYR A 323 -7.38 -4.14 11.06
N ARG A 324 -6.43 -3.62 10.27
CA ARG A 324 -5.19 -3.05 10.80
C ARG A 324 -5.48 -1.88 11.73
N ARG A 325 -6.33 -0.92 11.30
CA ARG A 325 -6.78 0.23 12.11
C ARG A 325 -7.47 -0.23 13.41
N LEU A 326 -8.38 -1.22 13.31
CA LEU A 326 -9.04 -1.77 14.50
C LEU A 326 -8.03 -2.34 15.50
N ILE A 327 -7.05 -3.11 15.04
CA ILE A 327 -6.03 -3.71 15.88
C ILE A 327 -5.13 -2.63 16.51
N GLU A 328 -4.77 -1.60 15.76
CA GLU A 328 -4.01 -0.44 16.27
C GLU A 328 -4.78 0.29 17.36
N THR A 329 -6.05 0.60 17.14
CA THR A 329 -6.94 1.24 18.13
C THR A 329 -7.06 0.39 19.40
N LEU A 330 -7.34 -0.90 19.28
CA LEU A 330 -7.44 -1.80 20.43
C LEU A 330 -6.11 -1.98 21.18
N ALA A 331 -4.99 -1.94 20.47
CA ALA A 331 -3.67 -1.98 21.06
C ALA A 331 -3.37 -0.68 21.84
N GLN A 332 -3.70 0.49 21.29
CA GLN A 332 -3.59 1.79 21.95
C GLN A 332 -4.43 1.85 23.23
N GLN A 333 -5.61 1.25 23.19
CA GLN A 333 -6.50 1.11 24.36
C GLN A 333 -6.01 0.04 25.38
N GLY A 334 -4.91 -0.67 25.11
CA GLY A 334 -4.37 -1.70 26.00
C GLY A 334 -5.19 -3.00 26.05
N LYS A 335 -6.11 -3.21 25.11
CA LYS A 335 -7.01 -4.37 25.07
C LYS A 335 -6.36 -5.63 24.50
N LEU A 336 -5.28 -5.48 23.73
CA LEU A 336 -4.55 -6.61 23.17
C LEU A 336 -3.33 -6.95 24.02
N LYS A 337 -3.13 -8.24 24.30
CA LYS A 337 -1.96 -8.74 25.06
C LYS A 337 -0.82 -9.13 24.14
N VAL A 338 -1.16 -9.64 22.96
CA VAL A 338 -0.20 -10.14 21.96
C VAL A 338 -0.59 -9.62 20.59
N ILE A 339 0.40 -9.28 19.78
CA ILE A 339 0.22 -8.91 18.38
C ILE A 339 1.20 -9.72 17.54
N CYS A 340 0.69 -10.56 16.65
CA CYS A 340 1.47 -11.33 15.69
C CYS A 340 1.60 -10.54 14.39
N GLY A 341 2.83 -10.34 13.93
CA GLY A 341 3.04 -9.63 12.69
C GLY A 341 4.35 -9.98 12.00
N THR A 342 4.63 -9.27 10.92
CA THR A 342 5.89 -9.35 10.19
C THR A 342 6.73 -8.10 10.45
N ASP A 343 7.94 -8.05 9.94
CA ASP A 343 8.83 -6.90 10.03
C ASP A 343 8.25 -5.59 9.43
N THR A 344 7.19 -5.69 8.63
CA THR A 344 6.47 -4.52 8.07
C THR A 344 5.87 -3.60 9.14
N LEU A 345 5.60 -4.10 10.34
CA LEU A 345 5.24 -3.28 11.50
C LEU A 345 6.41 -2.40 11.99
N GLY A 346 7.61 -2.61 11.47
CA GLY A 346 8.78 -1.76 11.72
C GLY A 346 8.70 -0.36 11.12
N VAL A 347 7.76 -0.08 10.20
CA VAL A 347 7.66 1.20 9.48
C VAL A 347 6.23 1.74 9.63
N GLY A 348 6.08 2.87 10.34
CA GLY A 348 4.89 3.72 10.27
C GLY A 348 3.67 3.32 11.11
N ILE A 349 3.81 2.57 12.20
CA ILE A 349 2.66 2.23 13.05
C ILE A 349 2.89 2.69 14.48
N ASN A 350 1.95 3.45 15.00
CA ASN A 350 1.94 3.94 16.38
C ASN A 350 1.20 2.97 17.31
N VAL A 351 1.74 1.74 17.45
CA VAL A 351 1.23 0.74 18.40
C VAL A 351 2.11 0.72 19.64
N PRO A 352 1.54 0.87 20.84
CA PRO A 352 2.30 0.82 22.09
C PRO A 352 2.75 -0.61 22.37
N ILE A 353 4.03 -0.92 22.16
CA ILE A 353 4.63 -2.24 22.36
C ILE A 353 5.56 -2.18 23.56
N ARG A 354 5.36 -3.06 24.58
CA ARG A 354 6.28 -3.17 25.70
C ARG A 354 7.39 -4.19 25.43
N THR A 355 7.03 -5.31 24.80
CA THR A 355 7.96 -6.41 24.49
C THR A 355 7.97 -6.73 23.00
N VAL A 356 9.13 -6.84 22.41
CA VAL A 356 9.33 -7.39 21.05
C VAL A 356 9.92 -8.80 21.17
N MET A 357 9.26 -9.78 20.56
CA MET A 357 9.74 -11.17 20.52
C MET A 357 10.02 -11.60 19.07
N PHE A 358 11.28 -11.90 18.78
CA PHE A 358 11.68 -12.46 17.50
C PHE A 358 11.53 -13.99 17.55
N THR A 359 10.70 -14.56 16.69
CA THR A 359 10.60 -16.01 16.50
C THR A 359 11.73 -16.55 15.63
N SER A 360 12.37 -15.69 14.86
CA SER A 360 13.55 -15.99 14.06
C SER A 360 14.38 -14.73 13.87
N LEU A 361 15.70 -14.89 13.80
CA LEU A 361 16.64 -13.83 13.42
C LEU A 361 16.95 -13.85 11.91
N THR A 362 16.07 -14.41 11.09
CA THR A 362 16.23 -14.55 9.65
C THR A 362 15.08 -13.88 8.88
N LYS A 363 15.37 -13.43 7.66
CA LYS A 363 14.42 -12.79 6.75
C LYS A 363 14.63 -13.30 5.33
N PHE A 364 13.54 -13.44 4.58
CA PHE A 364 13.59 -13.66 3.12
C PHE A 364 13.72 -12.32 2.41
N ASP A 365 14.73 -12.18 1.54
CA ASP A 365 15.06 -10.92 0.84
C ASP A 365 14.47 -10.85 -0.58
N GLY A 366 13.52 -11.71 -0.92
CA GLY A 366 12.93 -11.87 -2.26
C GLY A 366 13.64 -12.93 -3.10
N ARG A 367 14.87 -13.33 -2.74
CA ARG A 367 15.67 -14.35 -3.45
C ARG A 367 16.11 -15.49 -2.54
N ARG A 368 16.52 -15.20 -1.32
CA ARG A 368 17.01 -16.18 -0.35
C ARG A 368 16.71 -15.75 1.08
N THR A 369 16.67 -16.72 1.98
CA THR A 369 16.65 -16.45 3.42
C THR A 369 18.05 -16.08 3.92
N ARG A 370 18.16 -15.04 4.72
CA ARG A 370 19.42 -14.57 5.35
C ARG A 370 19.18 -14.12 6.79
N VAL A 371 20.25 -14.01 7.56
CA VAL A 371 20.21 -13.39 8.88
C VAL A 371 19.87 -11.89 8.73
N LEU A 372 19.13 -11.35 9.68
CA LEU A 372 18.80 -9.92 9.77
C LEU A 372 20.10 -9.09 9.77
N LYS A 373 20.06 -7.94 9.09
CA LYS A 373 21.09 -6.91 9.24
C LYS A 373 20.95 -6.20 10.59
N SER A 374 22.01 -5.60 11.10
CA SER A 374 21.98 -4.86 12.36
C SER A 374 20.89 -3.77 12.34
N ARG A 375 20.77 -3.03 11.24
CA ARG A 375 19.73 -2.01 11.06
C ARG A 375 18.33 -2.60 11.18
N GLU A 376 18.02 -3.69 10.46
CA GLU A 376 16.71 -4.34 10.50
C GLU A 376 16.37 -4.80 11.91
N PHE A 377 17.34 -5.37 12.60
CA PHE A 377 17.18 -5.79 13.98
C PHE A 377 16.87 -4.61 14.92
N HIS A 378 17.68 -3.55 14.89
CA HIS A 378 17.49 -2.38 15.76
C HIS A 378 16.21 -1.61 15.44
N GLN A 379 15.77 -1.57 14.19
CA GLN A 379 14.53 -0.95 13.78
C GLN A 379 13.30 -1.65 14.38
N ILE A 380 13.32 -2.99 14.41
CA ILE A 380 12.25 -3.81 14.99
C ILE A 380 12.36 -3.80 16.53
N ALA A 381 13.54 -4.09 17.10
CA ALA A 381 13.81 -4.09 18.53
C ALA A 381 13.51 -2.72 19.17
N GLY A 382 13.79 -1.66 18.43
CA GLY A 382 13.52 -0.29 18.81
C GLY A 382 12.04 0.05 19.04
N ARG A 383 11.10 -0.81 18.67
CA ARG A 383 9.68 -0.64 18.97
C ARG A 383 9.32 -1.02 20.43
N ALA A 384 10.19 -1.76 21.12
CA ALA A 384 9.94 -2.16 22.50
C ALA A 384 10.10 -0.97 23.46
N GLY A 385 9.22 -0.89 24.48
CA GLY A 385 9.23 0.18 25.50
C GLY A 385 8.55 1.48 25.05
N ARG A 386 7.51 1.86 25.77
CA ARG A 386 6.65 3.01 25.48
C ARG A 386 7.14 4.22 26.26
N ALA A 387 7.55 5.27 25.57
CA ALA A 387 7.92 6.54 26.22
C ALA A 387 6.72 7.09 27.02
N GLY A 388 6.97 7.51 28.27
CA GLY A 388 5.95 8.01 29.18
C GLY A 388 5.12 6.94 29.92
N PHE A 389 5.23 5.66 29.56
CA PHE A 389 4.48 4.56 30.17
C PHE A 389 5.37 3.46 30.77
N ASP A 390 6.43 3.09 30.07
CA ASP A 390 7.32 2.01 30.50
C ASP A 390 8.66 2.56 30.98
N THR A 391 9.22 1.93 32.00
CA THR A 391 10.57 2.21 32.48
C THR A 391 11.63 1.36 31.75
N VAL A 392 11.22 0.22 31.21
CA VAL A 392 12.06 -0.75 30.48
C VAL A 392 11.26 -1.39 29.35
N GLY A 393 11.87 -1.51 28.18
CA GLY A 393 11.37 -2.32 27.07
C GLY A 393 12.11 -3.65 27.00
N TYR A 394 11.44 -4.70 26.55
CA TYR A 394 11.99 -6.05 26.51
C TYR A 394 12.14 -6.52 25.07
N VAL A 395 13.29 -7.13 24.78
CA VAL A 395 13.56 -7.73 23.48
C VAL A 395 13.96 -9.19 23.69
N VAL A 396 13.14 -10.10 23.21
CA VAL A 396 13.34 -11.53 23.35
C VAL A 396 13.63 -12.14 21.98
N ALA A 397 14.72 -12.89 21.84
CA ALA A 397 14.96 -13.69 20.66
C ALA A 397 14.83 -15.17 20.99
N GLN A 398 14.06 -15.90 20.20
CA GLN A 398 13.81 -17.32 20.39
C GLN A 398 14.88 -18.16 19.72
N ALA A 399 15.36 -19.19 20.41
CA ALA A 399 16.21 -20.21 19.81
C ALA A 399 15.45 -20.98 18.72
N PRO A 400 16.15 -21.51 17.69
CA PRO A 400 15.52 -22.35 16.67
C PRO A 400 14.77 -23.55 17.28
N GLU A 401 13.60 -23.90 16.74
CA GLU A 401 12.74 -24.96 17.28
C GLU A 401 13.48 -26.30 17.47
N HIS A 402 14.31 -26.71 16.51
CA HIS A 402 15.11 -27.92 16.62
C HIS A 402 16.14 -27.86 17.77
N VAL A 403 16.65 -26.67 18.09
CA VAL A 403 17.58 -26.46 19.21
C VAL A 403 16.81 -26.58 20.53
N ILE A 404 15.63 -25.99 20.63
CA ILE A 404 14.75 -26.09 21.81
C ILE A 404 14.33 -27.55 22.04
N ALA A 405 13.90 -28.26 20.98
CA ALA A 405 13.51 -29.65 21.04
C ALA A 405 14.68 -30.55 21.52
N ASN A 406 15.87 -30.33 20.97
CA ASN A 406 17.07 -31.03 21.37
C ASN A 406 17.46 -30.73 22.82
N HIS A 407 17.36 -29.51 23.26
CA HIS A 407 17.62 -29.11 24.65
C HIS A 407 16.62 -29.79 25.60
N LYS A 408 15.32 -29.77 25.30
CA LYS A 408 14.29 -30.48 26.10
C LYS A 408 14.53 -31.99 26.14
N ALA A 409 14.92 -32.61 25.03
CA ALA A 409 15.21 -34.01 24.95
C ALA A 409 16.42 -34.40 25.81
N LEU A 410 17.47 -33.56 25.79
CA LEU A 410 18.66 -33.75 26.64
C LEU A 410 18.35 -33.51 28.12
N ALA A 411 17.54 -32.53 28.46
CA ALA A 411 17.10 -32.27 29.84
C ALA A 411 16.28 -33.44 30.40
N LYS A 412 15.38 -34.05 29.62
CA LYS A 412 14.64 -35.26 29.98
C LYS A 412 15.54 -36.48 30.18
N ALA A 413 16.68 -36.57 29.49
CA ALA A 413 17.64 -37.67 29.67
C ALA A 413 18.44 -37.55 30.95
N GLY A 414 18.41 -36.38 31.62
CA GLY A 414 19.15 -36.10 32.84
C GLY A 414 20.66 -36.17 32.63
N ASP A 415 21.44 -36.44 33.72
CA ASP A 415 22.90 -36.54 33.66
C ASP A 415 23.42 -37.92 33.31
N ASP A 416 22.54 -38.89 32.97
CA ASP A 416 22.94 -40.24 32.58
C ASP A 416 23.61 -40.23 31.17
N PRO A 417 24.91 -40.52 31.03
CA PRO A 417 25.59 -40.52 29.74
C PRO A 417 25.03 -41.53 28.75
N LYS A 418 24.46 -42.67 29.22
CA LYS A 418 23.87 -43.70 28.35
C LYS A 418 22.54 -43.25 27.77
N LYS A 419 21.73 -42.55 28.54
CA LYS A 419 20.46 -41.95 28.05
C LYS A 419 20.73 -40.80 27.11
N ARG A 420 21.68 -39.91 27.42
CA ARG A 420 22.08 -38.79 26.54
C ARG A 420 22.57 -39.25 25.16
N ARG A 421 23.32 -40.36 25.09
CA ARG A 421 23.80 -40.94 23.83
C ARG A 421 22.66 -41.53 22.98
N LYS A 422 21.53 -41.88 23.56
CA LYS A 422 20.35 -42.43 22.87
C LYS A 422 19.36 -41.37 22.41
N VAL A 423 19.54 -40.12 22.80
CA VAL A 423 18.68 -39.01 22.35
C VAL A 423 18.86 -38.78 20.86
N GLN A 424 17.78 -39.03 20.10
CA GLN A 424 17.73 -38.70 18.68
C GLN A 424 17.62 -37.19 18.53
N ARG A 425 18.59 -36.57 17.89
CA ARG A 425 18.61 -35.11 17.68
C ARG A 425 17.76 -34.75 16.47
N HIS A 426 16.92 -33.74 16.63
CA HIS A 426 16.20 -33.11 15.54
C HIS A 426 17.21 -32.31 14.67
N LYS A 427 17.18 -32.56 13.36
CA LYS A 427 17.97 -31.81 12.38
C LYS A 427 17.24 -30.50 12.03
N PRO A 428 17.99 -29.43 11.65
CA PRO A 428 17.34 -28.24 11.11
C PRO A 428 16.57 -28.59 9.83
N PRO A 429 15.47 -27.86 9.53
CA PRO A 429 14.76 -27.98 8.27
C PRO A 429 15.68 -27.74 7.07
N GLU A 430 15.33 -28.25 5.90
CA GLU A 430 16.05 -28.00 4.66
C GLU A 430 16.02 -26.50 4.32
N GLY A 431 17.15 -25.95 3.89
CA GLY A 431 17.27 -24.51 3.60
C GLY A 431 17.34 -23.60 4.85
N PHE A 432 17.42 -24.18 6.05
CA PHE A 432 17.48 -23.40 7.29
C PHE A 432 18.79 -22.60 7.39
N VAL A 433 18.66 -21.27 7.54
CA VAL A 433 19.79 -20.37 7.83
C VAL A 433 20.03 -20.37 9.34
N ASN A 434 21.17 -20.87 9.77
CA ASN A 434 21.50 -21.02 11.16
C ASN A 434 21.71 -19.68 11.87
N TYR A 435 21.19 -19.57 13.09
CA TYR A 435 21.43 -18.45 14.02
C TYR A 435 21.50 -18.98 15.46
N SER A 436 22.15 -18.27 16.33
CA SER A 436 22.44 -18.66 17.71
C SER A 436 22.36 -17.46 18.65
N GLU A 437 22.54 -17.68 19.93
CA GLU A 437 22.68 -16.63 20.95
C GLU A 437 23.86 -15.68 20.62
N GLU A 438 24.97 -16.20 20.09
CA GLU A 438 26.09 -15.38 19.64
C GLU A 438 25.68 -14.47 18.48
N THR A 439 24.83 -14.97 17.56
CA THR A 439 24.27 -14.16 16.48
C THR A 439 23.43 -13.02 17.03
N PHE A 440 22.60 -13.31 18.05
CA PHE A 440 21.79 -12.32 18.75
C PHE A 440 22.64 -11.26 19.46
N THR A 441 23.65 -11.69 20.24
CA THR A 441 24.58 -10.77 20.91
C THR A 441 25.30 -9.87 19.90
N LYS A 442 25.76 -10.45 18.79
CA LYS A 442 26.40 -9.68 17.72
C LYS A 442 25.45 -8.64 17.08
N LEU A 443 24.18 -8.97 16.91
CA LEU A 443 23.19 -8.00 16.39
C LEU A 443 22.93 -6.86 17.38
N ILE A 444 22.91 -7.15 18.69
CA ILE A 444 22.77 -6.14 19.75
C ILE A 444 23.95 -5.16 19.76
N GLU A 445 25.16 -5.68 19.67
CA GLU A 445 26.40 -4.89 19.79
C GLU A 445 26.79 -4.17 18.50
N SER A 446 26.31 -4.66 17.36
CA SER A 446 26.68 -4.08 16.07
C SER A 446 26.00 -2.75 15.82
N THR A 447 26.75 -1.76 15.41
CA THR A 447 26.20 -0.50 14.88
C THR A 447 25.51 -0.74 13.52
N PRO A 448 24.48 0.02 13.17
CA PRO A 448 23.88 -0.01 11.84
C PRO A 448 24.95 0.22 10.75
N GLU A 449 24.81 -0.51 9.66
CA GLU A 449 25.74 -0.43 8.53
C GLU A 449 25.69 0.98 7.92
N THR A 450 26.85 1.50 7.49
CA THR A 450 26.94 2.74 6.72
C THR A 450 26.13 2.63 5.44
N LEU A 451 25.30 3.62 5.15
CA LEU A 451 24.45 3.65 3.98
C LEU A 451 25.22 4.22 2.80
N HIS A 452 25.27 3.47 1.72
CA HIS A 452 25.75 3.94 0.44
C HIS A 452 24.58 4.04 -0.52
N ALA A 453 24.27 5.25 -0.94
CA ALA A 453 23.29 5.45 -2.00
C ALA A 453 23.85 4.90 -3.33
N ARG A 454 22.96 4.27 -4.10
CA ARG A 454 23.30 3.76 -5.44
C ARG A 454 22.51 4.55 -6.47
N MET A 455 23.18 5.56 -7.05
CA MET A 455 22.57 6.33 -8.13
C MET A 455 22.51 5.50 -9.41
N ARG A 456 21.33 5.58 -10.06
CA ARG A 456 21.11 5.01 -11.39
C ARG A 456 20.42 6.05 -12.24
N ILE A 457 21.07 6.51 -13.33
CA ILE A 457 20.42 7.44 -14.28
C ILE A 457 19.33 6.69 -15.05
N THR A 458 18.14 7.25 -15.03
CA THR A 458 16.97 6.76 -15.77
C THR A 458 16.56 7.76 -16.84
N GLU A 459 15.73 7.30 -17.77
CA GLU A 459 15.13 8.11 -18.82
C GLU A 459 14.32 9.26 -18.20
N ALA A 460 13.49 8.96 -17.22
CA ALA A 460 12.67 9.94 -16.50
C ALA A 460 13.50 11.05 -15.83
N MET A 461 14.66 10.72 -15.26
CA MET A 461 15.57 11.72 -14.69
C MET A 461 16.10 12.68 -15.76
N LEU A 462 16.51 12.16 -16.92
CA LEU A 462 16.99 13.02 -18.01
C LEU A 462 15.89 13.91 -18.57
N LEU A 463 14.69 13.40 -18.71
CA LEU A 463 13.54 14.15 -19.18
C LEU A 463 13.16 15.28 -18.21
N ASN A 464 13.20 15.03 -16.90
CA ASN A 464 13.02 16.09 -15.88
C ASN A 464 14.11 17.16 -15.99
N LEU A 465 15.38 16.77 -16.13
CA LEU A 465 16.49 17.72 -16.28
C LEU A 465 16.38 18.54 -17.58
N LEU A 466 15.83 17.97 -18.66
CA LEU A 466 15.58 18.66 -19.93
C LEU A 466 14.53 19.77 -19.84
N GLN A 467 13.64 19.73 -18.83
CA GLN A 467 12.64 20.79 -18.66
C GLN A 467 13.24 22.09 -18.10
N ARG A 468 14.42 22.03 -17.47
CA ARG A 468 15.10 23.22 -16.95
C ARG A 468 15.59 24.13 -18.10
N ASP A 469 15.56 25.44 -17.88
CA ASP A 469 16.18 26.41 -18.81
C ASP A 469 17.69 26.50 -18.55
N GLU A 470 18.43 25.39 -18.67
CA GLU A 470 19.87 25.32 -18.52
C GLU A 470 20.50 24.26 -19.47
N ASP A 471 21.83 24.28 -19.60
CA ASP A 471 22.55 23.26 -20.37
C ASP A 471 22.40 21.90 -19.71
N THR A 472 21.63 20.99 -20.33
CA THR A 472 21.35 19.65 -19.81
C THR A 472 22.60 18.84 -19.49
N ALA A 473 23.68 19.01 -20.28
CA ALA A 473 24.93 18.29 -20.01
C ALA A 473 25.59 18.76 -18.71
N ARG A 474 25.50 20.07 -18.41
CA ARG A 474 25.97 20.63 -17.13
C ARG A 474 25.08 20.17 -15.96
N ALA A 475 23.76 20.12 -16.15
CA ALA A 475 22.84 19.62 -15.13
C ALA A 475 23.14 18.15 -14.79
N VAL A 476 23.34 17.30 -15.79
CA VAL A 476 23.76 15.89 -15.61
C VAL A 476 25.13 15.82 -14.94
N GLN A 477 26.07 16.68 -15.33
CA GLN A 477 27.39 16.72 -14.70
C GLN A 477 27.28 17.06 -13.21
N HIS A 478 26.55 18.11 -12.88
CA HIS A 478 26.30 18.53 -11.50
C HIS A 478 25.70 17.39 -10.67
N LEU A 479 24.62 16.77 -11.15
CA LEU A 479 23.94 15.66 -10.48
C LEU A 479 24.91 14.48 -10.22
N VAL A 480 25.69 14.07 -11.23
CA VAL A 480 26.62 12.92 -11.11
C VAL A 480 27.79 13.23 -10.17
N GLU A 481 28.33 14.44 -10.20
CA GLU A 481 29.45 14.85 -9.34
C GLU A 481 29.04 14.99 -7.88
N ALA A 482 27.82 15.49 -7.64
CA ALA A 482 27.28 15.66 -6.29
C ALA A 482 26.94 14.33 -5.59
N VAL A 483 26.53 13.31 -6.36
CA VAL A 483 26.06 12.05 -5.77
C VAL A 483 27.12 10.97 -5.65
N THR A 484 28.24 11.03 -6.37
CA THR A 484 29.28 9.99 -6.28
C THR A 484 30.70 10.53 -6.38
N PRO A 485 31.54 10.30 -5.37
CA PRO A 485 32.93 10.70 -5.37
C PRO A 485 33.81 9.80 -6.28
N ALA A 486 33.39 8.55 -6.54
CA ALA A 486 34.20 7.56 -7.24
C ALA A 486 34.27 7.81 -8.76
N VAL A 487 35.46 8.07 -9.29
CA VAL A 487 35.68 8.39 -10.72
C VAL A 487 35.17 7.28 -11.66
N ALA A 488 35.33 6.01 -11.30
CA ALA A 488 34.88 4.89 -12.13
C ALA A 488 33.37 4.84 -12.23
N GLU A 489 32.69 5.14 -11.13
CA GLU A 489 31.23 5.17 -11.07
C GLU A 489 30.67 6.38 -11.83
N ARG A 490 31.26 7.57 -11.66
CA ARG A 490 30.92 8.75 -12.46
C ARG A 490 31.00 8.46 -13.97
N ARG A 491 32.07 7.80 -14.42
CA ARG A 491 32.18 7.42 -15.84
C ARG A 491 31.11 6.48 -16.32
N ARG A 492 30.63 5.57 -15.45
CA ARG A 492 29.52 4.66 -15.75
C ARG A 492 28.20 5.43 -15.88
N LEU A 493 27.92 6.34 -14.96
CA LEU A 493 26.72 7.18 -14.99
C LEU A 493 26.70 8.10 -16.21
N TYR A 494 27.81 8.76 -16.56
CA TYR A 494 27.90 9.58 -17.78
C TYR A 494 27.66 8.77 -19.06
N ARG A 495 28.25 7.56 -19.17
CA ARG A 495 27.99 6.68 -20.32
C ARG A 495 26.49 6.35 -20.42
N ARG A 496 25.87 6.03 -19.30
CA ARG A 496 24.45 5.73 -19.26
C ARG A 496 23.60 6.94 -19.66
N ALA A 497 23.89 8.12 -19.14
CA ALA A 497 23.21 9.37 -19.52
C ALA A 497 23.32 9.65 -21.02
N VAL A 498 24.52 9.51 -21.60
CA VAL A 498 24.72 9.70 -23.05
C VAL A 498 23.96 8.64 -23.86
N GLN A 499 23.96 7.38 -23.45
CA GLN A 499 23.21 6.30 -24.12
C GLN A 499 21.71 6.60 -24.14
N ILE A 500 21.17 7.02 -23.01
CA ILE A 500 19.74 7.39 -22.89
C ILE A 500 19.47 8.64 -23.75
N GLY A 501 20.29 9.69 -23.65
CA GLY A 501 20.10 10.91 -24.45
C GLY A 501 20.14 10.65 -25.96
N LEU A 502 21.02 9.77 -26.44
CA LEU A 502 21.05 9.34 -27.85
C LEU A 502 19.81 8.51 -28.22
N SER A 503 19.31 7.70 -27.32
CA SER A 503 18.07 6.94 -27.53
C SER A 503 16.87 7.89 -27.66
N LEU A 504 16.72 8.84 -26.75
CA LEU A 504 15.65 9.86 -26.76
C LEU A 504 15.67 10.73 -28.03
N LEU A 505 16.87 11.06 -28.54
CA LEU A 505 17.01 11.81 -29.81
C LEU A 505 16.64 10.95 -31.04
N ARG A 506 16.97 9.64 -31.04
CA ARG A 506 16.65 8.74 -32.16
C ARG A 506 15.15 8.40 -32.23
N SER A 507 14.50 8.34 -31.08
CA SER A 507 13.06 8.11 -30.99
C SER A 507 12.23 9.40 -31.14
N GLU A 508 12.87 10.53 -31.46
CA GLU A 508 12.22 11.83 -31.65
C GLU A 508 11.44 12.35 -30.42
N VAL A 509 11.60 11.72 -29.25
CA VAL A 509 11.07 12.21 -27.97
C VAL A 509 11.69 13.54 -27.60
N VAL A 510 12.97 13.67 -27.90
CA VAL A 510 13.75 14.89 -27.68
C VAL A 510 14.31 15.35 -29.00
N HIS A 511 14.20 16.63 -29.29
CA HIS A 511 14.80 17.25 -30.46
C HIS A 511 15.82 18.33 -30.07
N ARG A 512 16.74 18.60 -30.97
CA ARG A 512 17.73 19.67 -30.80
C ARG A 512 17.12 21.01 -31.23
N LEU A 513 17.20 21.99 -30.34
CA LEU A 513 16.79 23.36 -30.64
C LEU A 513 17.75 23.98 -31.68
N GLU A 514 17.23 24.74 -32.63
CA GLU A 514 18.04 25.49 -33.61
C GLU A 514 18.89 26.58 -32.94
N VAL A 515 18.32 27.27 -31.95
CA VAL A 515 18.99 28.26 -31.12
C VAL A 515 18.81 27.87 -29.65
N PRO A 516 19.92 27.83 -28.87
CA PRO A 516 19.81 27.58 -27.46
C PRO A 516 18.94 28.62 -26.75
N THR A 517 18.22 28.22 -25.70
CA THR A 517 17.48 29.18 -24.86
C THR A 517 18.41 30.15 -24.14
N PRO A 518 17.92 31.24 -23.55
CA PRO A 518 18.73 32.17 -22.77
C PRO A 518 19.51 31.50 -21.64
N GLY A 519 18.94 30.44 -20.97
CA GLY A 519 19.59 29.66 -19.94
C GLY A 519 20.60 28.62 -20.48
N GLY A 520 20.66 28.42 -21.80
CA GLY A 520 21.62 27.51 -22.44
C GLY A 520 21.07 26.13 -22.79
N ARG A 521 19.77 25.87 -22.62
CA ARG A 521 19.12 24.62 -23.00
C ARG A 521 19.23 24.41 -24.51
N ARG A 522 19.72 23.25 -24.93
CA ARG A 522 19.96 22.89 -26.35
C ARG A 522 19.02 21.82 -26.87
N PHE A 523 18.28 21.19 -25.99
CA PHE A 523 17.35 20.10 -26.30
C PHE A 523 16.00 20.41 -25.69
N ALA A 524 14.92 20.02 -26.35
CA ALA A 524 13.57 20.12 -25.83
C ALA A 524 12.80 18.84 -26.10
N MET A 525 11.80 18.56 -25.27
CA MET A 525 10.86 17.48 -25.51
C MET A 525 9.90 17.86 -26.63
N ASN A 526 9.37 16.89 -27.37
CA ASN A 526 8.33 17.09 -28.34
C ASN A 526 7.05 17.60 -27.66
N GLU A 527 6.41 18.64 -28.20
CA GLU A 527 5.22 19.26 -27.58
C GLU A 527 4.05 18.28 -27.42
N ALA A 528 3.88 17.35 -28.34
CA ALA A 528 2.83 16.33 -28.27
C ALA A 528 3.00 15.37 -27.06
N LEU A 529 4.18 15.29 -26.47
CA LEU A 529 4.49 14.45 -25.30
C LEU A 529 4.49 15.22 -23.98
N GLN A 530 4.43 16.55 -24.01
CA GLN A 530 4.48 17.36 -22.78
C GLN A 530 3.20 17.26 -21.95
N ASP A 531 2.04 17.13 -22.59
CA ASP A 531 0.73 17.11 -21.94
C ASP A 531 0.39 15.72 -21.38
N ASP A 532 0.92 14.63 -21.99
CA ASP A 532 0.61 13.24 -21.62
C ASP A 532 1.69 12.54 -20.77
N PHE A 533 2.80 13.25 -20.47
CA PHE A 533 3.96 12.66 -19.81
C PHE A 533 3.78 12.54 -18.29
N ALA A 534 2.99 11.57 -17.84
CA ALA A 534 2.92 11.19 -16.45
C ALA A 534 4.14 10.33 -16.07
N LEU A 535 5.20 10.97 -15.55
CA LEU A 535 6.43 10.32 -15.06
C LEU A 535 6.19 9.22 -14.03
N ASN A 536 5.03 9.22 -13.40
CA ASN A 536 4.66 8.30 -12.33
C ASN A 536 3.95 7.03 -12.82
N GLN A 537 3.49 7.02 -14.07
CA GLN A 537 2.85 5.87 -14.73
C GLN A 537 3.37 5.71 -16.16
N PRO A 538 4.52 5.08 -16.36
CA PRO A 538 5.18 5.01 -17.67
C PRO A 538 4.36 4.28 -18.75
N LEU A 539 3.36 3.48 -18.37
CA LEU A 539 2.48 2.75 -19.30
C LEU A 539 1.12 3.42 -19.54
N SER A 540 0.82 4.59 -18.96
CA SER A 540 -0.46 5.27 -19.19
C SER A 540 -0.64 5.65 -20.66
N ALA A 541 0.40 6.14 -21.32
CA ALA A 541 0.36 6.46 -22.75
C ALA A 541 0.11 5.20 -23.60
N PHE A 542 0.80 4.09 -23.28
CA PHE A 542 0.57 2.81 -23.92
C PHE A 542 -0.88 2.35 -23.75
N ALA A 543 -1.43 2.45 -22.53
CA ALA A 543 -2.80 2.04 -22.27
C ALA A 543 -3.80 2.85 -23.10
N SER A 544 -3.65 4.17 -23.19
CA SER A 544 -4.52 5.02 -24.03
C SER A 544 -4.43 4.66 -25.51
N GLU A 545 -3.22 4.46 -26.04
CA GLU A 545 -3.03 4.06 -27.43
C GLU A 545 -3.59 2.65 -27.71
N ALA A 546 -3.37 1.70 -26.80
CA ALA A 546 -3.88 0.35 -26.95
C ALA A 546 -5.42 0.30 -26.87
N VAL A 547 -6.04 1.04 -25.95
CA VAL A 547 -7.51 1.15 -25.86
C VAL A 547 -8.09 1.71 -27.14
N ALA A 548 -7.47 2.76 -27.75
CA ALA A 548 -7.94 3.34 -29.00
C ALA A 548 -7.88 2.37 -30.20
N THR A 549 -7.15 1.26 -30.12
CA THR A 549 -7.10 0.24 -31.18
C THR A 549 -8.18 -0.84 -31.06
N LEU A 550 -8.86 -0.92 -29.90
CA LEU A 550 -9.90 -1.92 -29.68
C LEU A 550 -11.18 -1.54 -30.41
N ASP A 551 -11.91 -2.58 -30.88
CA ASP A 551 -13.22 -2.38 -31.54
C ASP A 551 -14.29 -2.06 -30.49
N PRO A 552 -14.87 -0.83 -30.48
CA PRO A 552 -15.88 -0.44 -29.51
C PRO A 552 -17.21 -1.19 -29.65
N ASP A 553 -17.47 -1.78 -30.81
CA ASP A 553 -18.69 -2.56 -31.10
C ASP A 553 -18.53 -4.05 -30.72
N SER A 554 -17.34 -4.48 -30.27
CA SER A 554 -17.10 -5.84 -29.83
C SER A 554 -17.84 -6.15 -28.51
N PRO A 555 -18.52 -7.27 -28.38
CA PRO A 555 -19.13 -7.71 -27.11
C PRO A 555 -18.13 -7.81 -25.94
N SER A 556 -16.86 -8.06 -26.25
CA SER A 556 -15.79 -8.15 -25.25
C SER A 556 -15.11 -6.79 -24.95
N HIS A 557 -15.46 -5.72 -25.66
CA HIS A 557 -14.73 -4.43 -25.60
C HIS A 557 -14.49 -3.95 -24.16
N ALA A 558 -15.51 -3.94 -23.30
CA ALA A 558 -15.37 -3.46 -21.93
C ALA A 558 -14.34 -4.27 -21.13
N LEU A 559 -14.33 -5.62 -21.31
CA LEU A 559 -13.38 -6.50 -20.65
C LEU A 559 -12.00 -6.46 -21.27
N ASP A 560 -11.92 -6.19 -22.56
CA ASP A 560 -10.64 -6.02 -23.27
C ASP A 560 -9.95 -4.72 -22.82
N VAL A 561 -10.70 -3.64 -22.61
CA VAL A 561 -10.19 -2.41 -21.98
C VAL A 561 -9.67 -2.71 -20.56
N VAL A 562 -10.43 -3.47 -19.77
CA VAL A 562 -9.97 -3.90 -18.43
C VAL A 562 -8.65 -4.66 -18.54
N SER A 563 -8.51 -5.58 -19.50
CA SER A 563 -7.27 -6.37 -19.69
C SER A 563 -6.08 -5.50 -20.09
N VAL A 564 -6.29 -4.48 -20.93
CA VAL A 564 -5.25 -3.49 -21.28
C VAL A 564 -4.77 -2.77 -20.02
N ILE A 565 -5.69 -2.26 -19.21
CA ILE A 565 -5.34 -1.56 -17.97
C ILE A 565 -4.66 -2.51 -16.99
N GLU A 566 -5.18 -3.72 -16.78
CA GLU A 566 -4.54 -4.71 -15.90
C GLU A 566 -3.10 -5.01 -16.32
N ALA A 567 -2.82 -5.10 -17.63
CA ALA A 567 -1.48 -5.36 -18.14
C ALA A 567 -0.46 -4.26 -17.78
N THR A 568 -0.91 -3.04 -17.46
CA THR A 568 -0.06 -1.91 -17.07
C THR A 568 0.20 -1.81 -15.56
N LEU A 569 -0.51 -2.57 -14.75
CA LEU A 569 -0.40 -2.54 -13.29
C LEU A 569 0.67 -3.51 -12.76
N ASP A 570 1.11 -3.29 -11.54
CA ASP A 570 2.01 -4.19 -10.83
C ASP A 570 1.37 -5.59 -10.62
N ASN A 571 2.19 -6.62 -10.65
CA ASN A 571 1.72 -7.99 -10.48
C ASN A 571 1.33 -8.33 -9.04
N PRO A 572 0.06 -8.67 -8.76
CA PRO A 572 -0.34 -9.22 -7.46
C PRO A 572 0.06 -10.70 -7.37
N MET A 573 1.37 -10.98 -7.27
CA MET A 573 1.95 -12.32 -7.38
C MET A 573 1.24 -13.40 -6.57
N THR A 574 0.72 -13.05 -5.38
CA THR A 574 -0.01 -14.00 -4.53
C THR A 574 -1.28 -14.52 -5.23
N VAL A 575 -1.98 -13.65 -5.96
CA VAL A 575 -3.19 -13.98 -6.72
C VAL A 575 -2.81 -14.76 -7.98
N LEU A 576 -1.83 -14.26 -8.74
CA LEU A 576 -1.41 -14.88 -10.00
C LEU A 576 -0.91 -16.31 -9.82
N ILE A 577 -0.11 -16.56 -8.77
CA ILE A 577 0.32 -17.91 -8.42
C ILE A 577 -0.89 -18.81 -8.04
N ALA A 578 -1.88 -18.25 -7.35
CA ALA A 578 -3.07 -18.99 -6.99
C ALA A 578 -3.93 -19.32 -8.22
N GLN A 579 -4.08 -18.37 -9.17
CA GLN A 579 -4.74 -18.60 -10.46
C GLN A 579 -4.00 -19.67 -11.28
N GLN A 580 -2.67 -19.61 -11.35
CA GLN A 580 -1.86 -20.62 -12.02
C GLN A 580 -2.08 -22.02 -11.41
N HIS A 581 -2.12 -22.12 -10.07
CA HIS A 581 -2.39 -23.40 -9.41
C HIS A 581 -3.80 -23.91 -9.69
N ALA A 582 -4.80 -23.05 -9.74
CA ALA A 582 -6.17 -23.41 -10.09
C ALA A 582 -6.23 -23.92 -11.54
N ALA A 583 -5.68 -23.15 -12.49
CA ALA A 583 -5.65 -23.53 -13.90
C ALA A 583 -4.93 -24.88 -14.15
N ARG A 584 -3.81 -25.10 -13.45
CA ARG A 584 -3.10 -26.40 -13.47
C ARG A 584 -3.96 -27.54 -12.91
N GLY A 585 -4.70 -27.27 -11.84
CA GLY A 585 -5.63 -28.23 -11.25
C GLY A 585 -6.75 -28.63 -12.18
N GLU A 586 -7.39 -27.66 -12.84
CA GLU A 586 -8.45 -27.86 -13.82
C GLU A 586 -7.93 -28.65 -15.03
N ALA A 587 -6.76 -28.27 -15.57
CA ALA A 587 -6.14 -28.99 -16.68
C ALA A 587 -5.80 -30.46 -16.33
N ILE A 588 -5.33 -30.72 -15.12
CA ILE A 588 -5.07 -32.08 -14.63
C ILE A 588 -6.38 -32.89 -14.57
N ALA A 589 -7.47 -32.30 -14.13
CA ALA A 589 -8.77 -32.96 -14.04
C ALA A 589 -9.28 -33.34 -15.43
N HIS A 590 -9.29 -32.40 -16.39
CA HIS A 590 -9.69 -32.66 -17.78
C HIS A 590 -8.83 -33.71 -18.46
N MET A 591 -7.50 -33.59 -18.39
CA MET A 591 -6.60 -34.59 -19.00
C MET A 591 -6.73 -35.97 -18.36
N LYS A 592 -7.17 -36.04 -17.08
CA LYS A 592 -7.44 -37.30 -16.40
C LYS A 592 -8.74 -37.95 -16.94
N GLU A 593 -9.76 -37.18 -17.22
CA GLU A 593 -11.01 -37.60 -17.84
C GLU A 593 -10.78 -38.08 -19.27
N ASP A 594 -9.92 -37.39 -20.03
CA ASP A 594 -9.50 -37.73 -21.37
C ASP A 594 -8.53 -38.93 -21.42
N GLY A 595 -8.11 -39.46 -20.29
CA GLY A 595 -7.30 -40.67 -20.19
C GLY A 595 -5.79 -40.50 -20.43
N TYR A 596 -5.27 -39.27 -20.39
CA TYR A 596 -3.82 -39.01 -20.49
C TYR A 596 -3.06 -39.71 -19.36
N ASP A 597 -1.86 -40.21 -19.65
CA ASP A 597 -1.03 -40.79 -18.60
C ASP A 597 -0.41 -39.76 -17.67
N TYR A 598 0.24 -40.22 -16.58
CA TYR A 598 0.77 -39.29 -15.56
C TYR A 598 1.91 -38.41 -16.06
N GLU A 599 2.81 -38.94 -16.90
CA GLU A 599 3.99 -38.24 -17.41
C GLU A 599 3.57 -37.16 -18.40
N ASP A 600 2.68 -37.43 -19.33
CA ASP A 600 2.15 -36.48 -20.30
C ASP A 600 1.37 -35.35 -19.61
N ARG A 601 0.56 -35.65 -18.59
CA ARG A 601 -0.13 -34.63 -17.78
C ARG A 601 0.84 -33.70 -17.08
N MET A 602 1.90 -34.25 -16.45
CA MET A 602 2.88 -33.43 -15.74
C MET A 602 3.66 -32.51 -16.67
N ALA A 603 4.03 -33.00 -17.87
CA ALA A 603 4.71 -32.20 -18.87
C ALA A 603 3.84 -31.06 -19.39
N ALA A 604 2.55 -31.32 -19.71
CA ALA A 604 1.63 -30.30 -20.18
C ALA A 604 1.34 -29.21 -19.12
N VAL A 605 1.27 -29.61 -17.84
CA VAL A 605 0.97 -28.68 -16.74
C VAL A 605 2.13 -27.73 -16.43
N GLU A 606 3.37 -28.10 -16.72
CA GLU A 606 4.53 -27.21 -16.49
C GLU A 606 4.44 -25.92 -17.32
N GLU A 607 3.84 -25.97 -18.50
CA GLU A 607 3.68 -24.82 -19.42
C GLU A 607 2.50 -23.92 -19.06
N ILE A 608 1.59 -24.37 -18.17
CA ILE A 608 0.42 -23.58 -17.80
C ILE A 608 0.82 -22.46 -16.85
N GLU A 609 0.54 -21.23 -17.28
CA GLU A 609 0.69 -20.01 -16.49
C GLU A 609 -0.69 -19.47 -16.05
N TRP A 610 -0.71 -18.33 -15.40
CA TRP A 610 -1.95 -17.63 -15.07
C TRP A 610 -2.63 -17.08 -16.33
N PRO A 611 -3.94 -16.80 -16.32
CA PRO A 611 -4.68 -16.25 -17.45
C PRO A 611 -4.09 -14.91 -17.93
N ARG A 612 -3.84 -14.81 -19.24
CA ARG A 612 -3.27 -13.62 -19.90
C ARG A 612 -4.09 -13.25 -21.14
N PRO A 613 -5.29 -12.70 -20.94
CA PRO A 613 -6.10 -12.28 -22.08
C PRO A 613 -5.36 -11.21 -22.90
N LEU A 614 -5.54 -11.27 -24.22
CA LEU A 614 -4.93 -10.37 -25.21
C LEU A 614 -3.38 -10.36 -25.21
N GLU A 615 -2.69 -11.37 -24.64
CA GLU A 615 -1.23 -11.37 -24.51
C GLU A 615 -0.53 -11.09 -25.84
N ASP A 616 -0.87 -11.80 -26.90
CA ASP A 616 -0.24 -11.64 -28.21
C ASP A 616 -0.49 -10.26 -28.80
N THR A 617 -1.72 -9.76 -28.70
CA THR A 617 -2.10 -8.42 -29.18
C THR A 617 -1.37 -7.32 -28.41
N LEU A 618 -1.35 -7.43 -27.09
CA LEU A 618 -0.69 -6.45 -26.22
C LEU A 618 0.82 -6.42 -26.42
N ASN A 619 1.46 -7.59 -26.58
CA ASN A 619 2.88 -7.67 -26.87
C ASN A 619 3.20 -7.09 -28.25
N ALA A 620 2.38 -7.35 -29.28
CA ALA A 620 2.56 -6.78 -30.62
C ALA A 620 2.41 -5.25 -30.60
N LEU A 621 1.42 -4.71 -29.89
CA LEU A 621 1.25 -3.26 -29.72
C LEU A 621 2.42 -2.66 -28.94
N PHE A 622 2.90 -3.35 -27.92
CA PHE A 622 4.03 -2.88 -27.11
C PHE A 622 5.34 -2.85 -27.90
N ASP A 623 5.57 -3.83 -28.79
CA ASP A 623 6.72 -3.84 -29.69
C ASP A 623 6.74 -2.64 -30.67
N ILE A 624 5.57 -2.11 -31.02
CA ILE A 624 5.42 -0.90 -31.83
C ILE A 624 5.63 0.35 -30.97
N PHE A 625 5.12 0.36 -29.74
CA PHE A 625 5.18 1.48 -28.82
C PHE A 625 6.57 1.70 -28.21
N ALA A 626 7.23 0.62 -27.77
CA ALA A 626 8.49 0.68 -26.99
C ALA A 626 9.64 1.42 -27.70
N PRO A 627 9.86 1.34 -29.04
CA PRO A 627 10.89 2.11 -29.73
C PRO A 627 10.76 3.62 -29.60
N SER A 628 9.53 4.16 -29.57
CA SER A 628 9.26 5.58 -29.38
C SER A 628 9.25 6.02 -27.91
N HIS A 629 9.17 5.04 -26.96
CA HIS A 629 9.09 5.27 -25.52
C HIS A 629 10.23 4.56 -24.76
N PRO A 630 11.51 4.87 -25.05
CA PRO A 630 12.65 4.12 -24.52
C PRO A 630 12.85 4.23 -23.01
N TRP A 631 12.08 5.04 -22.30
CA TRP A 631 12.06 5.09 -20.82
C TRP A 631 11.19 4.01 -20.20
N VAL A 632 10.33 3.36 -20.99
CA VAL A 632 9.52 2.24 -20.54
C VAL A 632 10.39 0.98 -20.57
N PRO A 633 10.52 0.23 -19.45
CA PRO A 633 11.27 -1.03 -19.45
C PRO A 633 10.67 -2.04 -20.41
N ALA A 634 11.51 -2.86 -21.05
CA ALA A 634 11.04 -3.87 -22.01
C ALA A 634 10.15 -4.95 -21.36
N ASP A 635 10.26 -5.13 -20.06
CA ASP A 635 9.48 -6.08 -19.24
C ASP A 635 8.38 -5.39 -18.41
N ALA A 636 8.04 -4.14 -18.74
CA ALA A 636 7.04 -3.38 -17.99
C ALA A 636 5.62 -3.89 -18.24
N LEU A 637 5.33 -4.33 -19.47
CA LEU A 637 4.02 -4.86 -19.81
C LEU A 637 3.85 -6.28 -19.24
N GLN A 638 2.79 -6.50 -18.50
CA GLN A 638 2.56 -7.75 -17.78
C GLN A 638 1.09 -8.18 -17.87
N PRO A 639 0.68 -8.85 -18.96
CA PRO A 639 -0.69 -9.32 -19.12
C PRO A 639 -1.13 -10.25 -17.99
N LYS A 640 -2.32 -10.01 -17.47
CA LYS A 640 -2.96 -10.77 -16.38
C LYS A 640 -4.45 -10.51 -16.34
N SER A 641 -5.16 -11.31 -15.57
CA SER A 641 -6.61 -11.24 -15.44
C SER A 641 -7.01 -11.47 -13.99
N VAL A 642 -7.30 -10.41 -13.25
CA VAL A 642 -7.80 -10.49 -11.86
C VAL A 642 -9.19 -9.84 -11.78
N VAL A 643 -9.31 -8.60 -12.24
CA VAL A 643 -10.60 -7.88 -12.30
C VAL A 643 -11.51 -8.56 -13.33
N ARG A 644 -10.96 -8.83 -14.53
CA ARG A 644 -11.69 -9.52 -15.60
C ARG A 644 -12.19 -10.90 -15.14
N ASP A 645 -11.33 -11.73 -14.58
CA ASP A 645 -11.68 -13.07 -14.10
C ASP A 645 -12.75 -13.03 -13.00
N MET A 646 -12.62 -12.10 -12.04
CA MET A 646 -13.64 -11.89 -11.01
C MET A 646 -14.99 -11.47 -11.60
N TYR A 647 -14.97 -10.61 -12.62
CA TYR A 647 -16.18 -10.15 -13.29
C TYR A 647 -16.79 -11.26 -14.16
N GLU A 648 -16.01 -11.97 -14.98
CA GLU A 648 -16.47 -13.07 -15.87
C GLU A 648 -17.09 -14.19 -15.04
N ARG A 649 -16.49 -14.55 -13.91
CA ARG A 649 -17.04 -15.56 -12.98
C ARG A 649 -18.17 -15.03 -12.09
N ALA A 650 -18.55 -13.77 -12.25
CA ALA A 650 -19.55 -13.08 -11.45
C ALA A 650 -19.38 -13.27 -9.92
N MET A 651 -18.15 -13.35 -9.45
CA MET A 651 -17.81 -13.58 -8.04
C MET A 651 -17.85 -12.28 -7.24
N THR A 652 -18.32 -12.36 -6.00
CA THR A 652 -18.08 -11.34 -5.00
C THR A 652 -16.61 -11.36 -4.56
N PHE A 653 -16.14 -10.30 -3.89
CA PHE A 653 -14.79 -10.24 -3.35
C PHE A 653 -14.46 -11.42 -2.42
N GLY A 654 -15.40 -11.78 -1.56
CA GLY A 654 -15.24 -12.91 -0.64
C GLY A 654 -15.16 -14.26 -1.34
N GLU A 655 -16.01 -14.47 -2.36
CA GLU A 655 -16.00 -15.70 -3.17
C GLU A 655 -14.71 -15.82 -3.98
N PHE A 656 -14.24 -14.74 -4.60
CA PHE A 656 -12.97 -14.72 -5.32
C PHE A 656 -11.81 -15.09 -4.41
N CYS A 657 -11.73 -14.47 -3.22
CA CYS A 657 -10.71 -14.81 -2.23
C CYS A 657 -10.81 -16.27 -1.76
N ALA A 658 -12.02 -16.83 -1.63
CA ALA A 658 -12.25 -18.21 -1.22
C ALA A 658 -11.86 -19.21 -2.33
N HIS A 659 -12.26 -18.93 -3.58
CA HIS A 659 -11.98 -19.77 -4.76
C HIS A 659 -10.47 -19.95 -4.95
N TYR A 660 -9.71 -18.84 -4.90
CA TYR A 660 -8.26 -18.88 -5.03
C TYR A 660 -7.51 -19.11 -3.71
N LYS A 661 -8.20 -19.34 -2.60
CA LYS A 661 -7.62 -19.61 -1.26
C LYS A 661 -6.66 -18.52 -0.78
N VAL A 662 -6.96 -17.24 -1.15
CA VAL A 662 -6.17 -16.07 -0.81
C VAL A 662 -6.76 -15.22 0.33
N GLN A 663 -7.69 -15.77 1.12
CA GLN A 663 -8.36 -15.05 2.21
C GLN A 663 -7.40 -14.41 3.21
N ARG A 664 -6.23 -15.01 3.43
CA ARG A 664 -5.19 -14.44 4.32
C ARG A 664 -4.49 -13.21 3.74
N SER A 665 -4.68 -12.95 2.44
CA SER A 665 -4.08 -11.86 1.67
C SER A 665 -5.13 -10.93 1.05
N GLU A 666 -6.33 -10.89 1.62
CA GLU A 666 -7.46 -10.05 1.15
C GLU A 666 -7.05 -8.59 0.93
N GLY A 667 -6.20 -8.04 1.80
CA GLY A 667 -5.73 -6.66 1.66
C GLY A 667 -4.83 -6.43 0.43
N LEU A 668 -4.13 -7.45 -0.08
CA LEU A 668 -3.38 -7.34 -1.33
C LEU A 668 -4.31 -7.37 -2.54
N VAL A 669 -5.32 -8.24 -2.50
CA VAL A 669 -6.36 -8.30 -3.55
C VAL A 669 -7.09 -6.96 -3.61
N LEU A 670 -7.57 -6.45 -2.47
CA LEU A 670 -8.28 -5.18 -2.41
C LEU A 670 -7.44 -4.01 -2.93
N ARG A 671 -6.16 -3.95 -2.58
CA ARG A 671 -5.25 -2.92 -3.09
C ARG A 671 -5.17 -2.98 -4.61
N TYR A 672 -4.98 -4.17 -5.18
CA TYR A 672 -4.92 -4.35 -6.62
C TYR A 672 -6.22 -3.90 -7.31
N LEU A 673 -7.39 -4.29 -6.78
CA LEU A 673 -8.69 -3.85 -7.31
C LEU A 673 -8.85 -2.32 -7.22
N THR A 674 -8.35 -1.71 -6.14
CA THR A 674 -8.35 -0.26 -5.97
C THR A 674 -7.46 0.43 -7.01
N ASP A 675 -6.26 -0.10 -7.25
CA ASP A 675 -5.33 0.42 -8.23
C ASP A 675 -5.89 0.27 -9.65
N ALA A 676 -6.55 -0.85 -9.96
CA ALA A 676 -7.26 -1.08 -11.22
C ALA A 676 -8.43 -0.09 -11.41
N TYR A 677 -9.23 0.12 -10.37
CA TYR A 677 -10.32 1.10 -10.41
C TYR A 677 -9.83 2.52 -10.71
N ARG A 678 -8.74 2.94 -10.04
CA ARG A 678 -8.12 4.26 -10.26
C ARG A 678 -7.56 4.38 -11.66
N ALA A 679 -6.83 3.38 -12.13
CA ALA A 679 -6.25 3.38 -13.46
C ALA A 679 -7.31 3.45 -14.56
N LEU A 680 -8.41 2.68 -14.44
CA LEU A 680 -9.55 2.75 -15.35
C LEU A 680 -10.16 4.15 -15.41
N ARG A 681 -10.33 4.79 -14.25
CA ARG A 681 -10.90 6.15 -14.18
C ARG A 681 -9.97 7.23 -14.72
N GLN A 682 -8.67 7.10 -14.56
CA GLN A 682 -7.69 8.11 -14.94
C GLN A 682 -7.27 7.97 -16.41
N THR A 683 -7.13 6.73 -16.90
CA THR A 683 -6.57 6.47 -18.23
C THR A 683 -7.62 6.49 -19.34
N VAL A 684 -8.87 6.09 -19.05
CA VAL A 684 -9.94 6.06 -20.05
C VAL A 684 -10.83 7.28 -19.90
N PRO A 685 -10.82 8.24 -20.86
CA PRO A 685 -11.68 9.42 -20.84
C PRO A 685 -13.16 9.06 -20.80
N GLU A 686 -13.99 9.85 -20.13
CA GLU A 686 -15.43 9.60 -20.05
C GLU A 686 -16.12 9.53 -21.41
N SER A 687 -15.63 10.31 -22.39
CA SER A 687 -16.13 10.34 -23.76
C SER A 687 -15.87 9.04 -24.55
N GLU A 688 -14.94 8.20 -24.11
CA GLU A 688 -14.54 6.96 -24.77
C GLU A 688 -15.08 5.71 -24.05
N ARG A 689 -15.82 5.90 -22.92
CA ARG A 689 -16.40 4.80 -22.16
C ARG A 689 -17.73 4.38 -22.75
N THR A 690 -17.83 3.11 -23.11
CA THR A 690 -19.13 2.50 -23.41
C THR A 690 -19.97 2.39 -22.14
N ASP A 691 -21.28 2.16 -22.28
CA ASP A 691 -22.14 1.95 -21.13
C ASP A 691 -21.72 0.72 -20.32
N GLU A 692 -21.32 -0.37 -21.00
CA GLU A 692 -20.83 -1.60 -20.37
C GLU A 692 -19.55 -1.35 -19.59
N LEU A 693 -18.58 -0.61 -20.14
CA LEU A 693 -17.34 -0.26 -19.44
C LEU A 693 -17.63 0.61 -18.20
N SER A 694 -18.53 1.56 -18.34
CA SER A 694 -18.96 2.39 -17.22
C SER A 694 -19.66 1.58 -16.12
N ASP A 695 -20.36 0.51 -16.49
CA ASP A 695 -20.95 -0.45 -15.57
C ASP A 695 -19.88 -1.24 -14.82
N VAL A 696 -18.86 -1.76 -15.54
CA VAL A 696 -17.73 -2.47 -14.93
C VAL A 696 -16.96 -1.57 -13.95
N ILE A 697 -16.68 -0.33 -14.34
CA ILE A 697 -16.00 0.64 -13.47
C ILE A 697 -16.84 0.93 -12.21
N SER A 698 -18.15 1.14 -12.37
CA SER A 698 -19.06 1.41 -11.24
C SER A 698 -19.15 0.22 -10.29
N TRP A 699 -19.24 -1.02 -10.85
CA TRP A 699 -19.22 -2.25 -10.08
C TRP A 699 -17.92 -2.43 -9.30
N LEU A 700 -16.76 -2.25 -9.97
CA LEU A 700 -15.46 -2.38 -9.33
C LEU A 700 -15.30 -1.37 -8.17
N GLY A 701 -15.72 -0.14 -8.38
CA GLY A 701 -15.74 0.88 -7.34
C GLY A 701 -16.58 0.48 -6.14
N GLU A 702 -17.74 -0.14 -6.35
CA GLU A 702 -18.62 -0.60 -5.26
C GLU A 702 -18.06 -1.85 -4.56
N VAL A 703 -17.47 -2.79 -5.29
CA VAL A 703 -16.76 -3.94 -4.71
C VAL A 703 -15.65 -3.48 -3.75
N VAL A 704 -14.89 -2.46 -4.14
CA VAL A 704 -13.83 -1.91 -3.28
C VAL A 704 -14.44 -1.21 -2.07
N ARG A 705 -15.48 -0.37 -2.25
CA ARG A 705 -16.13 0.37 -1.14
C ARG A 705 -16.80 -0.55 -0.15
N SER A 706 -17.58 -1.51 -0.61
CA SER A 706 -18.29 -2.46 0.26
C SER A 706 -17.34 -3.36 1.05
N THR A 707 -16.15 -3.63 0.51
CA THR A 707 -15.13 -4.41 1.21
C THR A 707 -14.42 -3.57 2.27
N ASP A 708 -13.89 -2.41 1.88
CA ASP A 708 -13.23 -1.45 2.76
C ASP A 708 -13.17 -0.08 2.08
N SER A 709 -14.06 0.83 2.45
CA SER A 709 -14.18 2.16 1.86
C SER A 709 -12.94 3.03 2.09
N SER A 710 -12.16 2.71 3.13
CA SER A 710 -11.05 3.56 3.61
C SER A 710 -10.02 3.92 2.54
N LEU A 711 -9.77 3.06 1.55
CA LEU A 711 -8.83 3.34 0.46
C LEU A 711 -9.41 4.26 -0.61
N ILE A 712 -10.71 4.19 -0.87
CA ILE A 712 -11.39 5.08 -1.82
C ILE A 712 -11.75 6.39 -1.15
N ASP A 713 -12.29 6.37 0.07
CA ASP A 713 -12.63 7.58 0.83
C ASP A 713 -11.36 8.45 1.00
N GLU A 714 -10.24 7.83 1.39
CA GLU A 714 -8.95 8.51 1.45
C GLU A 714 -8.56 9.14 0.10
N TRP A 715 -8.84 8.49 -1.02
CA TRP A 715 -8.54 9.00 -2.35
C TRP A 715 -9.54 10.07 -2.80
N GLU A 716 -10.85 9.90 -2.56
CA GLU A 716 -11.90 10.88 -2.90
C GLU A 716 -11.75 12.15 -2.08
N ASP A 717 -11.46 12.05 -0.78
CA ASP A 717 -11.17 13.18 0.09
C ASP A 717 -9.90 13.95 -0.36
N LEU A 718 -8.95 13.26 -0.97
CA LEU A 718 -7.71 13.84 -1.48
C LEU A 718 -7.89 14.51 -2.86
N THR A 719 -8.84 14.08 -3.67
CA THR A 719 -9.06 14.60 -5.04
C THR A 719 -10.09 15.71 -5.11
N HIS A 720 -10.97 15.81 -4.11
CA HIS A 720 -11.95 16.87 -4.01
C HIS A 720 -11.68 17.66 -2.73
N PRO A 721 -10.95 18.81 -2.81
CA PRO A 721 -10.82 19.69 -1.65
C PRO A 721 -12.23 20.04 -1.17
N LEU A 722 -12.42 20.00 0.15
CA LEU A 722 -13.65 20.40 0.82
C LEU A 722 -14.11 21.75 0.23
N ASP A 723 -15.12 21.72 -0.62
CA ASP A 723 -15.90 22.91 -0.88
C ASP A 723 -16.37 23.43 0.47
N GLU A 724 -16.18 24.72 0.73
CA GLU A 724 -16.47 25.45 1.97
C GLU A 724 -17.98 25.48 2.34
N GLU A 725 -18.68 24.37 2.22
CA GLU A 725 -20.01 24.24 2.82
C GLU A 725 -19.88 23.55 4.19
N PRO A 726 -20.46 24.17 5.25
CA PRO A 726 -20.42 23.55 6.58
C PRO A 726 -21.02 22.14 6.51
N GLU A 727 -20.46 21.23 7.30
CA GLU A 727 -20.97 19.87 7.53
C GLU A 727 -22.49 19.87 7.84
N GLU A 728 -23.30 20.12 6.87
CA GLU A 728 -24.61 19.49 6.83
C GLU A 728 -24.34 18.01 6.63
N VAL A 729 -24.63 17.25 7.66
CA VAL A 729 -24.57 15.81 7.76
C VAL A 729 -24.89 15.22 6.39
N ARG A 730 -23.86 14.85 5.61
CA ARG A 730 -24.07 14.08 4.38
C ARG A 730 -24.88 12.87 4.83
N PRO A 731 -26.09 12.63 4.30
CA PRO A 731 -26.85 11.45 4.68
C PRO A 731 -25.93 10.24 4.46
N ALA A 732 -25.82 9.39 5.48
CA ALA A 732 -25.02 8.19 5.39
C ALA A 732 -25.37 7.47 4.09
N ARG A 733 -24.40 7.31 3.19
CA ARG A 733 -24.62 6.59 1.92
C ARG A 733 -25.08 5.19 2.27
N THR A 734 -26.27 4.84 1.84
CA THR A 734 -26.79 3.48 1.98
C THR A 734 -26.23 2.60 0.87
N PHE A 735 -26.21 1.30 1.10
CA PHE A 735 -25.69 0.29 0.14
C PHE A 735 -26.35 0.41 -1.25
N THR A 736 -27.64 0.77 -1.30
CA THR A 736 -28.41 0.92 -2.55
C THR A 736 -28.36 2.33 -3.15
N SER A 737 -27.62 3.28 -2.56
CA SER A 737 -27.62 4.69 -2.96
C SER A 737 -27.05 4.93 -4.36
N ASN A 738 -26.06 4.13 -4.79
CA ASN A 738 -25.54 4.14 -6.17
C ASN A 738 -26.34 3.15 -7.02
N GLN A 739 -27.44 3.62 -7.59
CA GLN A 739 -28.39 2.78 -8.33
C GLN A 739 -27.76 2.06 -9.52
N ARG A 740 -26.78 2.69 -10.22
CA ARG A 740 -26.09 2.06 -11.35
C ARG A 740 -25.23 0.88 -10.86
N ALA A 741 -24.35 1.10 -9.91
CA ALA A 741 -23.50 0.05 -9.35
C ALA A 741 -24.34 -1.08 -8.72
N PHE A 742 -25.39 -0.72 -7.99
CA PHE A 742 -26.29 -1.69 -7.38
C PHE A 742 -27.00 -2.56 -8.45
N THR A 743 -27.45 -1.95 -9.57
CA THR A 743 -28.03 -2.71 -10.69
C THR A 743 -27.03 -3.73 -11.26
N VAL A 744 -25.77 -3.33 -11.44
CA VAL A 744 -24.73 -4.23 -11.93
C VAL A 744 -24.44 -5.36 -10.94
N MET A 745 -24.44 -5.06 -9.62
CA MET A 745 -24.29 -6.09 -8.58
C MET A 745 -25.42 -7.12 -8.62
N VAL A 746 -26.66 -6.67 -8.77
CA VAL A 746 -27.84 -7.56 -8.91
C VAL A 746 -27.72 -8.41 -10.17
N ARG A 747 -27.35 -7.81 -11.32
CA ARG A 747 -27.12 -8.53 -12.57
C ARG A 747 -26.03 -9.60 -12.42
N ASN A 748 -24.91 -9.26 -11.79
CA ASN A 748 -23.84 -10.22 -11.54
C ASN A 748 -24.29 -11.36 -10.62
N ALA A 749 -25.03 -11.07 -9.56
CA ALA A 749 -25.55 -12.11 -8.67
C ALA A 749 -26.56 -13.05 -9.36
N MET A 750 -27.39 -12.51 -10.27
CA MET A 750 -28.27 -13.32 -11.10
C MET A 750 -27.46 -14.18 -12.08
N PHE A 751 -26.45 -13.60 -12.74
CA PHE A 751 -25.60 -14.32 -13.68
C PHE A 751 -24.75 -15.39 -12.99
N ARG A 752 -24.33 -15.16 -11.74
CA ARG A 752 -23.65 -16.20 -10.93
C ARG A 752 -24.52 -17.46 -10.81
N LYS A 753 -25.83 -17.29 -10.68
CA LYS A 753 -26.75 -18.43 -10.64
C LYS A 753 -26.83 -19.14 -11.98
N VAL A 754 -26.71 -18.43 -13.10
CA VAL A 754 -26.62 -19.05 -14.46
C VAL A 754 -25.38 -19.92 -14.56
N ILE A 755 -24.21 -19.40 -14.17
CA ILE A 755 -22.95 -20.18 -14.19
C ILE A 755 -23.09 -21.46 -13.36
N LEU A 756 -23.60 -21.36 -12.12
CA LEU A 756 -23.76 -22.52 -11.25
C LEU A 756 -24.82 -23.50 -11.77
N ALA A 757 -25.84 -23.00 -12.46
CA ALA A 757 -26.83 -23.85 -13.12
C ALA A 757 -26.23 -24.58 -14.34
N ALA A 758 -25.34 -23.91 -15.10
CA ALA A 758 -24.61 -24.52 -16.20
C ALA A 758 -23.64 -25.62 -15.71
N ASP A 759 -23.02 -25.43 -14.56
CA ASP A 759 -22.15 -26.39 -13.88
C ASP A 759 -22.92 -27.52 -13.16
N ASP A 760 -24.26 -27.50 -13.17
CA ASP A 760 -25.17 -28.42 -12.43
C ASP A 760 -24.89 -28.44 -10.91
N ASP A 761 -24.37 -27.32 -10.36
CA ASP A 761 -24.01 -27.18 -8.95
C ASP A 761 -25.21 -26.65 -8.10
N PHE A 762 -26.22 -27.50 -7.93
CA PHE A 762 -27.40 -27.16 -7.13
C PHE A 762 -27.11 -27.01 -5.63
N GLU A 763 -26.02 -27.59 -5.12
CA GLU A 763 -25.58 -27.39 -3.74
C GLU A 763 -25.08 -25.96 -3.54
N ALA A 764 -24.23 -25.44 -4.45
CA ALA A 764 -23.78 -24.06 -4.40
C ALA A 764 -24.93 -23.07 -4.65
N LEU A 765 -25.82 -23.36 -5.58
CA LEU A 765 -27.04 -22.57 -5.80
C LEU A 765 -27.87 -22.46 -4.52
N GLY A 766 -28.14 -23.58 -3.84
CA GLY A 766 -28.86 -23.59 -2.56
C GLY A 766 -28.12 -22.82 -1.45
N ALA A 767 -26.78 -22.88 -1.43
CA ALA A 767 -25.98 -22.16 -0.45
C ALA A 767 -25.95 -20.63 -0.65
N LEU A 768 -26.21 -20.15 -1.87
CA LEU A 768 -26.37 -18.71 -2.17
C LEU A 768 -27.71 -18.15 -1.73
N GLU A 769 -28.70 -19.00 -1.46
CA GLU A 769 -30.03 -18.54 -1.12
C GLU A 769 -30.09 -18.04 0.33
N PRO A 770 -30.61 -16.82 0.56
CA PRO A 770 -30.81 -16.32 1.91
C PRO A 770 -31.99 -17.05 2.61
N GLU A 771 -32.07 -16.91 3.93
CA GLU A 771 -33.21 -17.45 4.69
C GLU A 771 -34.56 -17.01 4.08
N ARG A 772 -35.51 -17.93 4.00
CA ARG A 772 -36.84 -17.75 3.41
C ARG A 772 -36.88 -17.62 1.88
N SER A 773 -35.84 -18.02 1.15
CA SER A 773 -35.94 -18.19 -0.30
C SER A 773 -36.89 -19.35 -0.65
N ALA A 774 -37.58 -19.25 -1.79
CA ALA A 774 -38.39 -20.33 -2.30
C ALA A 774 -37.56 -21.47 -2.91
N MET A 775 -36.36 -21.13 -3.40
CA MET A 775 -35.45 -22.07 -4.07
C MET A 775 -34.45 -22.64 -3.06
N THR A 776 -34.82 -23.78 -2.50
CA THR A 776 -33.88 -24.60 -1.70
C THR A 776 -32.99 -25.45 -2.59
N THR A 777 -31.94 -26.07 -2.05
CA THR A 777 -31.08 -27.02 -2.78
C THR A 777 -31.90 -28.07 -3.54
N THR A 778 -32.90 -28.67 -2.90
CA THR A 778 -33.79 -29.67 -3.53
C THR A 778 -34.66 -29.04 -4.64
N ALA A 779 -35.13 -27.79 -4.44
CA ALA A 779 -35.94 -27.11 -5.45
C ALA A 779 -35.08 -26.77 -6.69
N TRP A 780 -33.79 -26.41 -6.49
CA TRP A 780 -32.85 -26.24 -7.60
C TRP A 780 -32.58 -27.55 -8.32
N GLU A 781 -32.32 -28.64 -7.64
CA GLU A 781 -32.14 -29.97 -8.21
C GLU A 781 -33.36 -30.42 -9.05
N ASP A 782 -34.57 -30.27 -8.52
CA ASP A 782 -35.80 -30.66 -9.20
C ASP A 782 -36.05 -29.83 -10.48
N THR A 783 -35.81 -28.50 -10.41
CA THR A 783 -36.08 -27.61 -11.55
C THR A 783 -34.99 -27.68 -12.61
N LEU A 784 -33.72 -27.88 -12.23
CA LEU A 784 -32.64 -28.13 -13.17
C LEU A 784 -32.86 -29.46 -13.88
N GLY A 785 -33.28 -30.50 -13.17
CA GLY A 785 -33.67 -31.77 -13.81
C GLY A 785 -34.74 -31.60 -14.86
N THR A 786 -35.73 -30.69 -14.63
CA THR A 786 -36.77 -30.40 -15.66
C THR A 786 -36.18 -29.65 -16.88
N TYR A 787 -35.22 -28.77 -16.68
CA TYR A 787 -34.51 -28.06 -17.75
C TYR A 787 -33.71 -29.06 -18.61
N TRP A 788 -32.96 -29.97 -17.96
CA TRP A 788 -32.14 -30.98 -18.62
C TRP A 788 -32.96 -32.03 -19.41
N ASP A 789 -34.27 -32.18 -19.13
CA ASP A 789 -35.17 -32.96 -19.94
C ASP A 789 -35.44 -32.31 -21.32
N GLU A 790 -35.24 -30.99 -21.44
CA GLU A 790 -35.54 -30.23 -22.67
C GLU A 790 -34.28 -29.73 -23.38
N HIS A 791 -33.20 -29.47 -22.66
CA HIS A 791 -31.96 -28.88 -23.15
C HIS A 791 -30.73 -29.63 -22.62
N ASP A 792 -29.68 -29.71 -23.43
CA ASP A 792 -28.43 -30.41 -23.09
C ASP A 792 -27.37 -29.49 -22.46
N GLU A 793 -27.54 -28.15 -22.57
CA GLU A 793 -26.55 -27.17 -22.17
C GLU A 793 -27.20 -25.83 -21.74
N ILE A 794 -26.56 -25.09 -20.88
CA ILE A 794 -26.82 -23.69 -20.57
C ILE A 794 -25.60 -22.88 -21.01
N ASN A 795 -25.81 -21.91 -21.92
CA ASN A 795 -24.73 -21.00 -22.30
C ASN A 795 -24.40 -20.05 -21.12
N ASP A 796 -23.12 -19.96 -20.75
CA ASP A 796 -22.61 -19.10 -19.69
C ASP A 796 -21.54 -18.12 -20.16
N GLY A 797 -21.34 -18.04 -21.47
CA GLY A 797 -20.37 -17.16 -22.11
C GLY A 797 -20.78 -15.67 -22.14
N PRO A 798 -19.97 -14.84 -22.83
CA PRO A 798 -20.21 -13.39 -22.90
C PRO A 798 -21.59 -13.01 -23.47
N ASP A 799 -22.08 -13.76 -24.47
CA ASP A 799 -23.37 -13.52 -25.11
C ASP A 799 -24.53 -13.77 -24.13
N ALA A 800 -24.44 -14.78 -23.27
CA ALA A 800 -25.41 -15.09 -22.24
C ALA A 800 -25.53 -13.98 -21.18
N ARG A 801 -24.54 -13.09 -21.13
CA ARG A 801 -24.51 -11.92 -20.23
C ARG A 801 -25.02 -10.65 -20.88
N ALA A 802 -25.51 -10.72 -22.10
CA ALA A 802 -26.02 -9.58 -22.83
C ALA A 802 -27.06 -8.80 -22.04
N PRO A 803 -27.05 -7.44 -22.08
CA PRO A 803 -28.01 -6.61 -21.34
C PRO A 803 -29.49 -6.94 -21.60
N GLY A 804 -29.80 -7.47 -22.81
CA GLY A 804 -31.15 -7.87 -23.19
C GLY A 804 -31.69 -9.08 -22.43
N LEU A 805 -30.84 -9.90 -21.86
CA LEU A 805 -31.22 -11.11 -21.10
C LEU A 805 -31.43 -10.84 -19.60
N PHE A 806 -31.15 -9.64 -19.14
CA PHE A 806 -31.41 -9.23 -17.76
C PHE A 806 -32.47 -8.10 -17.71
N MET A 807 -33.52 -8.29 -16.94
CA MET A 807 -34.62 -7.33 -16.86
C MET A 807 -34.96 -7.03 -15.41
N ILE A 808 -35.21 -5.73 -15.12
CA ILE A 808 -35.86 -5.27 -13.92
C ILE A 808 -37.28 -4.86 -14.33
N GLU A 809 -38.31 -5.40 -13.69
CA GLU A 809 -39.69 -5.12 -14.08
C GLU A 809 -40.04 -3.62 -13.93
N ASN A 810 -40.87 -3.11 -14.86
CA ASN A 810 -41.19 -1.68 -14.96
C ASN A 810 -41.77 -1.06 -13.66
N GLU A 811 -42.49 -1.83 -12.85
CA GLU A 811 -43.01 -1.37 -11.58
C GLU A 811 -41.90 -1.18 -10.55
N SER A 812 -40.88 -1.99 -10.60
CA SER A 812 -39.68 -1.91 -9.76
C SER A 812 -38.76 -0.73 -10.11
N ARG A 813 -38.85 -0.19 -11.31
CA ARG A 813 -38.10 1.00 -11.76
C ARG A 813 -38.68 2.33 -11.28
N ARG A 814 -39.81 2.34 -10.62
CA ARG A 814 -40.38 3.56 -10.02
C ARG A 814 -39.45 4.00 -8.86
N ARG A 815 -39.19 5.30 -8.80
CA ARG A 815 -38.28 5.88 -7.77
C ARG A 815 -38.72 5.54 -6.33
N ASP A 816 -40.00 5.26 -6.10
CA ASP A 816 -40.58 4.97 -4.77
C ASP A 816 -40.63 3.46 -4.48
N SER A 817 -40.27 2.59 -5.45
CA SER A 817 -40.25 1.14 -5.22
C SER A 817 -38.99 0.73 -4.48
N ARG A 818 -39.20 0.20 -3.26
CA ARG A 818 -38.08 -0.37 -2.46
C ARG A 818 -37.93 -1.89 -2.65
N ILE A 819 -38.74 -2.50 -3.53
CA ILE A 819 -38.65 -3.91 -3.90
C ILE A 819 -38.48 -4.02 -5.39
N TRP A 820 -37.40 -4.69 -5.82
CA TRP A 820 -37.15 -4.99 -7.21
C TRP A 820 -37.56 -6.43 -7.52
N LEU A 821 -38.26 -6.62 -8.60
CA LEU A 821 -38.46 -7.90 -9.23
C LEU A 821 -37.54 -7.97 -10.44
N VAL A 822 -36.63 -8.95 -10.43
CA VAL A 822 -35.60 -9.09 -11.44
C VAL A 822 -35.73 -10.45 -12.13
N ARG A 823 -35.35 -10.49 -13.41
CA ARG A 823 -35.42 -11.69 -14.25
C ARG A 823 -34.13 -11.79 -15.07
N GLN A 824 -33.54 -12.97 -15.07
CA GLN A 824 -32.46 -13.36 -15.94
C GLN A 824 -32.98 -14.44 -16.88
N ILE A 825 -32.97 -14.16 -18.17
CA ILE A 825 -33.31 -15.13 -19.21
C ILE A 825 -32.11 -16.04 -19.42
N ILE A 826 -32.35 -17.32 -19.60
CA ILE A 826 -31.33 -18.32 -19.92
C ILE A 826 -31.07 -18.29 -21.42
N ASP A 827 -29.81 -18.24 -21.79
CA ASP A 827 -29.34 -18.41 -23.13
C ASP A 827 -29.13 -19.92 -23.40
N ASP A 828 -30.03 -20.50 -24.15
CA ASP A 828 -29.98 -21.93 -24.48
C ASP A 828 -29.38 -22.14 -25.87
N PRO A 829 -28.78 -23.29 -26.17
CA PRO A 829 -28.11 -23.58 -27.45
C PRO A 829 -29.05 -23.50 -28.67
N ALA A 830 -30.36 -23.66 -28.47
CA ALA A 830 -31.37 -23.53 -29.50
C ALA A 830 -31.80 -22.11 -29.78
N GLY A 831 -31.43 -21.15 -28.90
CA GLY A 831 -31.81 -19.73 -28.95
C GLY A 831 -33.30 -19.48 -28.73
N ASN A 832 -33.99 -20.37 -28.00
CA ASN A 832 -35.40 -20.24 -27.68
C ASN A 832 -35.66 -19.16 -26.64
N HIS A 833 -34.73 -18.98 -25.71
CA HIS A 833 -34.81 -18.00 -24.60
C HIS A 833 -36.10 -18.14 -23.79
N ASP A 834 -36.58 -19.35 -23.59
CA ASP A 834 -37.88 -19.64 -22.98
C ASP A 834 -37.78 -20.08 -21.52
N TRP A 835 -36.59 -20.09 -20.93
CA TRP A 835 -36.35 -20.31 -19.50
C TRP A 835 -35.80 -19.07 -18.82
N SER A 836 -36.12 -18.90 -17.53
CA SER A 836 -35.61 -17.75 -16.76
C SER A 836 -35.50 -18.04 -15.28
N ILE A 837 -34.55 -17.34 -14.63
CA ILE A 837 -34.44 -17.21 -13.19
C ILE A 837 -35.15 -15.91 -12.78
N THR A 838 -36.09 -15.95 -11.87
CA THR A 838 -36.76 -14.76 -11.30
C THR A 838 -36.40 -14.60 -9.83
N ALA A 839 -36.17 -13.38 -9.39
CA ALA A 839 -35.80 -13.10 -8.01
C ALA A 839 -36.36 -11.77 -7.51
N THR A 840 -36.43 -11.62 -6.19
CA THR A 840 -36.75 -10.36 -5.50
C THR A 840 -35.54 -9.82 -4.76
N VAL A 841 -35.39 -8.50 -4.82
CA VAL A 841 -34.40 -7.74 -4.05
C VAL A 841 -35.13 -6.68 -3.25
N ASP A 842 -35.07 -6.76 -1.92
CA ASP A 842 -35.59 -5.76 -1.01
C ASP A 842 -34.50 -4.76 -0.67
N LEU A 843 -34.65 -3.51 -1.13
CA LEU A 843 -33.61 -2.46 -0.99
C LEU A 843 -33.43 -2.04 0.47
N ASP A 844 -34.51 -2.06 1.29
CA ASP A 844 -34.41 -1.72 2.71
C ASP A 844 -33.60 -2.80 3.46
N GLU A 845 -33.84 -4.07 3.14
CA GLU A 845 -33.10 -5.18 3.71
C GLU A 845 -31.62 -5.18 3.26
N CYS A 846 -31.34 -4.82 2.01
CA CYS A 846 -29.97 -4.64 1.52
C CYS A 846 -29.25 -3.49 2.25
N ASP A 847 -29.94 -2.37 2.48
CA ASP A 847 -29.39 -1.24 3.23
C ASP A 847 -29.14 -1.60 4.70
N GLU A 848 -30.03 -2.37 5.34
CA GLU A 848 -29.84 -2.85 6.72
C GLU A 848 -28.69 -3.87 6.83
N ALA A 849 -28.59 -4.78 5.86
CA ALA A 849 -27.55 -5.81 5.83
C ALA A 849 -26.19 -5.26 5.40
N ASP A 850 -26.19 -4.11 4.69
CA ASP A 850 -25.04 -3.55 3.97
C ASP A 850 -24.41 -4.62 3.03
N ASP A 851 -25.28 -5.39 2.39
CA ASP A 851 -24.97 -6.49 1.48
C ASP A 851 -26.14 -6.73 0.53
N LEU A 852 -25.90 -7.37 -0.60
CA LEU A 852 -26.97 -7.75 -1.51
C LEU A 852 -27.78 -8.93 -0.95
N VAL A 853 -29.06 -8.72 -0.72
CA VAL A 853 -30.01 -9.77 -0.35
C VAL A 853 -30.94 -10.04 -1.52
N LEU A 854 -30.63 -11.10 -2.27
CA LEU A 854 -31.36 -11.52 -3.45
C LEU A 854 -32.01 -12.89 -3.17
N ARG A 855 -33.35 -12.98 -3.29
CA ARG A 855 -34.12 -14.22 -3.08
C ARG A 855 -34.68 -14.72 -4.39
N THR A 856 -34.25 -15.87 -4.82
CA THR A 856 -34.80 -16.52 -6.01
C THR A 856 -36.24 -16.97 -5.74
N ARG A 857 -37.11 -16.65 -6.67
CA ARG A 857 -38.54 -17.04 -6.63
C ARG A 857 -38.81 -18.31 -7.40
N ALA A 858 -38.19 -18.42 -8.58
CA ALA A 858 -38.36 -19.56 -9.47
C ALA A 858 -37.24 -19.63 -10.49
N PHE A 859 -36.89 -20.83 -10.90
CA PHE A 859 -36.27 -21.16 -12.17
C PHE A 859 -37.30 -21.91 -12.99
N ALA A 860 -37.84 -21.29 -14.02
CA ALA A 860 -38.97 -21.84 -14.75
C ALA A 860 -39.03 -21.33 -16.19
N ARG A 861 -39.82 -22.06 -17.02
CA ARG A 861 -40.15 -21.67 -18.39
C ARG A 861 -40.94 -20.37 -18.38
N LEU A 862 -40.72 -19.53 -19.37
CA LEU A 862 -41.46 -18.32 -19.62
C LEU A 862 -42.82 -18.71 -20.21
N ASP A 863 -43.93 -18.22 -19.60
CA ASP A 863 -45.29 -18.41 -20.08
C ASP A 863 -45.57 -17.66 -21.39
#